data_bd78d95520e26ad3029bf3dcdbda5d8a
#
_entry.id   bd78d95520e26ad3029bf3dcdbda5d8a
#
_cell.length_a   1.000
_cell.length_b   1.000
_cell.length_c   1.000
_cell.angle_alpha   90.00
_cell.angle_beta   90.00
_cell.angle_gamma   90.00
#
_symmetry.space_group_name_H-M   'P 1'
#
loop_
_entity.id
_entity.type
_entity.pdbx_description
1 polymer ?
#
loop_
_entity_poly.entity_id
_entity_poly.type
_entity_poly.pdbx_seq_one_letter_code
_entity_poly.pdbx_strand_id
1 'polypeptide(L)'
;MVTAPPATAAGPRDVTADVLGGRDVTLTGDTVVTVPSGTTTYDGVFRGEGTLTVRGSGTLILTKDSDFTLPESRRRQKVTTQGGNHPYVTTTNPDPPAITVERGATLQYGNGGTTGLIGHFPYNTPAFRLNQDNIRVDGTLRLSLKSAYNLGTISGTGLITQPRFLWGTWDLSGTHPFSGVIDNGTQVNAGRPEFATSLPNVRKILNQGTYTVDTPLGRTVTMGMDFYQREYGSDINVQSRPGSKVVLTGQYSWSDQGGDTDPSLSDPALNWTPARKNINKRGTNIKGANVQWGDGTTNKIFMPGTAETVYINLLAARSRSLLTFDYNGPVTLGAPIGGGRFHDTLAAPGAGDVVIAGTRGNDVTFAAKQYYDGSTTVEKGAVLRLGSAQGDGSLWMDGDLCRVVNDGTLVVRNASTPVSLSRVSGSGAFVQSGAATTTLAGSGVTYTGTTTVRKGTLALRSGATLTRSREIRLTSAGARLDVGASGLRVTTTLTGKGTVKGAVTNEGVVAGGLTVTGGFTQRADGRLVLRDTPLKVSGGAVRLAGDLDLSAAGNDPDREITVLDNQGRGATKGAFKGLREGAEVKFADTVHRITYRGGDGNDVVLTAAAESPSASPAHAPASGAPTPGTRSASTADDSGLGWWPYVLAAGLLGGLLIPATRRTRRGRRRGGRHAAHG
;
A
#
# COMPACT_ATOMS: atom_id res chain seq x y z
N MET A 1 54.60 -50.81 -14.22
CA MET A 1 54.60 -49.34 -14.06
C MET A 1 54.04 -49.03 -12.67
N VAL A 2 54.90 -48.60 -11.77
CA VAL A 2 54.49 -48.14 -10.42
C VAL A 2 54.06 -46.71 -10.62
N THR A 3 52.77 -46.42 -10.52
CA THR A 3 52.24 -45.07 -10.49
C THR A 3 52.69 -44.43 -9.20
N ALA A 4 53.45 -43.34 -9.31
CA ALA A 4 53.77 -42.51 -8.17
C ALA A 4 52.48 -42.02 -7.48
N PRO A 5 52.44 -41.97 -6.14
CA PRO A 5 51.29 -41.42 -5.43
C PRO A 5 51.12 -39.97 -5.84
N PRO A 6 49.86 -39.47 -5.94
CA PRO A 6 49.63 -38.05 -6.25
C PRO A 6 50.32 -37.21 -5.17
N ALA A 7 51.09 -36.24 -5.63
CA ALA A 7 51.74 -35.28 -4.75
C ALA A 7 50.68 -34.64 -3.83
N THR A 8 50.83 -34.79 -2.52
CA THR A 8 50.02 -34.08 -1.55
C THR A 8 50.16 -32.58 -1.82
N ALA A 9 49.07 -31.89 -2.12
CA ALA A 9 49.08 -30.46 -2.30
C ALA A 9 49.74 -29.81 -1.04
N ALA A 10 50.81 -29.05 -1.25
CA ALA A 10 51.43 -28.30 -0.15
C ALA A 10 50.36 -27.40 0.47
N GLY A 11 50.32 -27.40 1.81
CA GLY A 11 49.39 -26.49 2.54
C GLY A 11 49.68 -25.03 2.22
N PRO A 12 48.73 -24.11 2.52
CA PRO A 12 48.95 -22.70 2.25
C PRO A 12 50.19 -22.16 2.95
N ARG A 13 50.94 -21.32 2.26
CA ARG A 13 52.15 -20.67 2.81
C ARG A 13 51.74 -19.63 3.85
N ASP A 14 52.27 -19.77 5.08
CA ASP A 14 52.09 -18.78 6.15
C ASP A 14 53.11 -17.66 6.00
N VAL A 15 52.64 -16.42 5.83
CA VAL A 15 53.45 -15.21 5.68
C VAL A 15 53.23 -14.22 6.84
N THR A 16 52.65 -14.68 7.92
CA THR A 16 52.33 -13.85 9.09
C THR A 16 53.54 -13.06 9.59
N ALA A 17 54.71 -13.70 9.71
CA ALA A 17 55.91 -13.02 10.21
C ALA A 17 56.38 -11.89 9.27
N ASP A 18 56.22 -12.06 7.96
CA ASP A 18 56.60 -11.02 6.99
C ASP A 18 55.65 -9.82 7.08
N VAL A 19 54.33 -10.10 7.20
CA VAL A 19 53.30 -9.06 7.36
C VAL A 19 53.44 -8.31 8.67
N LEU A 20 53.66 -9.01 9.80
CA LEU A 20 53.91 -8.37 11.09
C LEU A 20 55.20 -7.55 11.11
N GLY A 21 56.21 -7.95 10.30
CA GLY A 21 57.46 -7.23 10.12
C GLY A 21 57.40 -6.12 9.07
N GLY A 22 56.26 -5.84 8.46
CA GLY A 22 56.09 -4.78 7.44
C GLY A 22 56.80 -5.06 6.12
N ARG A 23 57.25 -6.32 5.87
CA ARG A 23 57.96 -6.70 4.63
C ARG A 23 57.03 -6.94 3.47
N ASP A 24 57.46 -6.60 2.26
CA ASP A 24 56.76 -6.96 1.02
C ASP A 24 56.62 -8.49 0.89
N VAL A 25 55.47 -8.96 0.43
CA VAL A 25 55.17 -10.36 0.27
C VAL A 25 54.87 -10.67 -1.18
N THR A 26 55.63 -11.61 -1.76
CA THR A 26 55.31 -12.17 -3.09
C THR A 26 54.49 -13.46 -2.93
N LEU A 27 53.25 -13.46 -3.46
CA LEU A 27 52.36 -14.62 -3.52
C LEU A 27 52.86 -15.57 -4.62
N THR A 28 52.95 -16.85 -4.31
CA THR A 28 53.34 -17.92 -5.29
C THR A 28 52.38 -19.09 -5.21
N GLY A 29 51.16 -18.88 -4.77
CA GLY A 29 50.12 -19.87 -4.53
C GLY A 29 49.19 -19.48 -3.39
N ASP A 30 48.60 -20.46 -2.74
CA ASP A 30 47.71 -20.20 -1.60
C ASP A 30 48.52 -19.69 -0.40
N THR A 31 48.16 -18.52 0.07
CA THR A 31 48.91 -17.80 1.13
C THR A 31 47.97 -17.43 2.28
N VAL A 32 48.49 -17.51 3.50
CA VAL A 32 47.72 -17.23 4.72
C VAL A 32 48.44 -16.21 5.59
N VAL A 33 47.66 -15.29 6.15
CA VAL A 33 48.08 -14.37 7.22
C VAL A 33 47.21 -14.61 8.43
N THR A 34 47.83 -14.93 9.58
CA THR A 34 47.15 -15.07 10.87
C THR A 34 47.32 -13.79 11.66
N VAL A 35 46.26 -12.98 11.79
CA VAL A 35 46.32 -11.70 12.52
C VAL A 35 46.01 -11.97 13.99
N PRO A 36 46.94 -11.72 14.91
CA PRO A 36 46.71 -11.87 16.35
C PRO A 36 45.63 -10.87 16.81
N SER A 37 45.18 -11.02 18.07
CA SER A 37 44.26 -10.07 18.65
C SER A 37 44.85 -8.65 18.66
N GLY A 38 44.00 -7.64 18.45
CA GLY A 38 44.41 -6.24 18.33
C GLY A 38 44.51 -5.77 16.87
N THR A 39 45.31 -4.75 16.63
CA THR A 39 45.42 -4.11 15.32
C THR A 39 46.84 -4.18 14.81
N THR A 40 47.00 -4.68 13.59
CA THR A 40 48.29 -4.69 12.87
C THR A 40 48.19 -3.77 11.68
N THR A 41 49.05 -2.78 11.57
CA THR A 41 49.16 -1.92 10.38
C THR A 41 50.26 -2.49 9.49
N TYR A 42 49.90 -2.76 8.24
CA TYR A 42 50.80 -3.30 7.23
C TYR A 42 51.08 -2.25 6.16
N ASP A 43 52.29 -1.82 6.07
CA ASP A 43 52.83 -0.85 5.11
C ASP A 43 53.75 -1.47 4.05
N GLY A 44 53.84 -2.80 4.03
CA GLY A 44 54.32 -3.57 2.89
C GLY A 44 53.26 -3.72 1.78
N VAL A 45 53.62 -4.45 0.74
CA VAL A 45 52.71 -4.75 -0.37
C VAL A 45 52.65 -6.24 -0.67
N PHE A 46 51.51 -6.74 -1.09
CA PHE A 46 51.32 -8.07 -1.66
C PHE A 46 51.46 -7.98 -3.18
N ARG A 47 52.23 -8.88 -3.79
CA ARG A 47 52.44 -8.96 -5.24
C ARG A 47 52.45 -10.42 -5.73
N GLY A 48 52.43 -10.66 -7.05
CA GLY A 48 52.59 -11.98 -7.63
C GLY A 48 51.30 -12.69 -7.99
N GLU A 49 51.30 -14.03 -7.97
CA GLU A 49 50.16 -14.85 -8.39
C GLU A 49 49.78 -15.83 -7.26
N GLY A 50 48.53 -15.74 -6.78
CA GLY A 50 48.08 -16.61 -5.70
C GLY A 50 46.74 -16.18 -5.10
N THR A 51 46.45 -16.75 -3.94
CA THR A 51 45.31 -16.33 -3.10
C THR A 51 45.83 -15.83 -1.76
N LEU A 52 45.08 -14.95 -1.12
CA LEU A 52 45.35 -14.47 0.22
C LEU A 52 44.19 -14.79 1.16
N THR A 53 44.45 -15.53 2.21
CA THR A 53 43.51 -15.76 3.30
C THR A 53 43.96 -15.00 4.55
N VAL A 54 43.08 -14.15 5.06
CA VAL A 54 43.27 -13.43 6.32
C VAL A 54 42.44 -14.11 7.40
N ARG A 55 43.07 -14.61 8.46
CA ARG A 55 42.42 -15.31 9.57
C ARG A 55 42.88 -14.80 10.92
N GLY A 56 42.29 -15.27 11.98
CA GLY A 56 42.62 -14.87 13.37
C GLY A 56 41.51 -14.04 14.00
N SER A 57 41.86 -13.26 15.04
CA SER A 57 40.90 -12.46 15.80
C SER A 57 41.19 -10.96 15.76
N GLY A 58 42.23 -10.56 15.05
CA GLY A 58 42.66 -9.15 14.96
C GLY A 58 42.26 -8.44 13.69
N THR A 59 42.69 -7.18 13.58
CA THR A 59 42.50 -6.32 12.43
C THR A 59 43.80 -6.11 11.68
N LEU A 60 43.82 -6.43 10.38
CA LEU A 60 44.91 -6.09 9.47
C LEU A 60 44.53 -4.85 8.68
N ILE A 61 45.27 -3.76 8.87
CA ILE A 61 45.10 -2.50 8.17
C ILE A 61 46.13 -2.40 7.05
N LEU A 62 45.69 -2.23 5.81
CA LEU A 62 46.55 -2.00 4.66
C LEU A 62 46.69 -0.51 4.41
N THR A 63 47.96 -0.01 4.28
CA THR A 63 48.23 1.41 4.01
C THR A 63 48.69 1.68 2.60
N LYS A 64 49.19 0.67 1.90
CA LYS A 64 49.64 0.74 0.52
C LYS A 64 48.80 -0.16 -0.39
N ASP A 65 48.71 0.22 -1.64
CA ASP A 65 48.04 -0.60 -2.66
C ASP A 65 48.87 -1.84 -2.96
N SER A 66 48.20 -2.96 -3.01
CA SER A 66 48.78 -4.27 -3.30
C SER A 66 48.17 -4.80 -4.61
N ASP A 67 49.03 -5.26 -5.53
CA ASP A 67 48.61 -5.78 -6.84
C ASP A 67 49.08 -7.23 -6.98
N PHE A 68 48.16 -8.18 -6.88
CA PHE A 68 48.37 -9.57 -7.18
C PHE A 68 47.13 -10.16 -7.88
N THR A 69 47.28 -11.31 -8.47
CA THR A 69 46.22 -11.92 -9.27
C THR A 69 46.13 -13.41 -9.03
N LEU A 70 44.98 -14.01 -9.37
CA LEU A 70 44.84 -15.45 -9.41
C LEU A 70 45.77 -16.05 -10.48
N PRO A 71 46.36 -17.23 -10.25
CA PRO A 71 47.04 -17.97 -11.28
C PRO A 71 46.15 -18.22 -12.50
N GLU A 72 46.70 -18.14 -13.71
CA GLU A 72 45.95 -18.30 -14.94
C GLU A 72 45.12 -19.59 -14.98
N SER A 73 45.67 -20.67 -14.42
CA SER A 73 44.98 -21.96 -14.29
C SER A 73 43.70 -21.94 -13.46
N ARG A 74 43.49 -20.92 -12.59
CA ARG A 74 42.29 -20.72 -11.77
C ARG A 74 41.35 -19.68 -12.33
N ARG A 75 41.77 -18.91 -13.33
CA ARG A 75 40.92 -17.88 -13.94
C ARG A 75 39.87 -18.50 -14.84
N ARG A 76 38.62 -18.19 -14.60
CA ARG A 76 37.45 -18.63 -15.36
C ARG A 76 36.76 -17.50 -16.09
N GLN A 77 37.15 -16.27 -15.77
CA GLN A 77 36.52 -15.08 -16.31
C GLN A 77 37.07 -14.72 -17.68
N LYS A 78 36.14 -14.44 -18.61
CA LYS A 78 36.46 -13.65 -19.78
C LYS A 78 36.18 -12.19 -19.46
N VAL A 79 37.22 -11.42 -19.19
CA VAL A 79 37.14 -9.99 -18.95
C VAL A 79 36.99 -9.24 -20.26
N THR A 80 35.88 -8.56 -20.42
CA THR A 80 35.70 -7.61 -21.54
C THR A 80 35.68 -6.21 -20.93
N THR A 81 36.76 -5.46 -21.13
CA THR A 81 36.84 -4.03 -20.81
C THR A 81 36.18 -3.25 -21.92
N GLN A 82 35.09 -2.55 -21.65
CA GLN A 82 34.56 -1.57 -22.60
C GLN A 82 34.97 -0.17 -22.15
N GLY A 83 35.43 0.63 -23.11
CA GLY A 83 36.08 1.91 -22.85
C GLY A 83 35.13 3.02 -22.41
N GLY A 84 35.70 3.99 -21.72
CA GLY A 84 35.10 5.20 -21.19
C GLY A 84 35.86 5.65 -19.94
N ASN A 85 35.52 6.81 -19.40
CA ASN A 85 36.17 7.33 -18.16
C ASN A 85 35.96 6.43 -16.94
N HIS A 86 35.15 5.40 -17.04
CA HIS A 86 34.86 4.40 -16.02
C HIS A 86 34.70 3.03 -16.69
N PRO A 87 35.80 2.32 -16.95
CA PRO A 87 35.75 0.97 -17.54
C PRO A 87 35.11 -0.02 -16.57
N TYR A 88 34.46 -1.03 -17.09
CA TYR A 88 33.71 -2.03 -16.35
C TYR A 88 34.06 -3.45 -16.78
N VAL A 89 33.83 -4.39 -15.90
CA VAL A 89 34.07 -5.82 -16.13
C VAL A 89 32.73 -6.53 -16.22
N THR A 90 32.45 -7.16 -17.37
CA THR A 90 31.35 -8.14 -17.46
C THR A 90 31.89 -9.54 -17.14
N THR A 91 31.38 -10.16 -16.09
CA THR A 91 31.74 -11.50 -15.69
C THR A 91 30.67 -12.50 -16.10
N THR A 92 31.02 -13.44 -16.98
CA THR A 92 30.13 -14.56 -17.34
C THR A 92 30.34 -15.80 -16.47
N ASN A 93 31.43 -15.88 -15.73
CA ASN A 93 31.72 -16.99 -14.80
C ASN A 93 32.65 -16.45 -13.72
N PRO A 94 32.18 -16.20 -12.49
CA PRO A 94 33.03 -15.59 -11.48
C PRO A 94 34.19 -16.51 -11.13
N ASP A 95 35.39 -15.94 -11.11
CA ASP A 95 36.58 -16.62 -10.63
C ASP A 95 36.42 -17.00 -9.16
N PRO A 96 37.13 -18.03 -8.66
CA PRO A 96 37.20 -18.26 -7.25
C PRO A 96 37.75 -17.02 -6.52
N PRO A 97 37.45 -16.84 -5.22
CA PRO A 97 37.95 -15.69 -4.47
C PRO A 97 39.48 -15.68 -4.46
N ALA A 98 40.08 -14.55 -4.85
CA ALA A 98 41.51 -14.32 -4.67
C ALA A 98 41.83 -13.90 -3.23
N ILE A 99 40.85 -13.29 -2.56
CA ILE A 99 40.96 -12.83 -1.18
C ILE A 99 39.87 -13.47 -0.35
N THR A 100 40.23 -14.04 0.81
CA THR A 100 39.28 -14.59 1.79
C THR A 100 39.55 -13.95 3.16
N VAL A 101 38.51 -13.40 3.76
CA VAL A 101 38.53 -12.93 5.15
C VAL A 101 37.71 -13.93 5.98
N GLU A 102 38.40 -14.73 6.79
CA GLU A 102 37.76 -15.75 7.61
C GLU A 102 37.03 -15.15 8.82
N ARG A 103 36.11 -15.91 9.37
CA ARG A 103 35.33 -15.53 10.57
C ARG A 103 36.28 -15.17 11.74
N GLY A 104 36.01 -14.05 12.39
CA GLY A 104 36.80 -13.49 13.48
C GLY A 104 37.86 -12.47 13.02
N ALA A 105 38.39 -12.59 11.81
CA ALA A 105 39.37 -11.64 11.28
C ALA A 105 38.71 -10.40 10.70
N THR A 106 39.42 -9.28 10.79
CA THR A 106 39.09 -8.03 10.10
C THR A 106 40.19 -7.64 9.12
N LEU A 107 39.84 -7.46 7.86
CA LEU A 107 40.71 -6.85 6.86
C LEU A 107 40.23 -5.41 6.63
N GLN A 108 41.12 -4.43 6.79
CA GLN A 108 40.79 -3.04 6.52
C GLN A 108 41.57 -2.51 5.32
N TYR A 109 40.82 -2.02 4.34
CA TYR A 109 41.34 -1.30 3.19
C TYR A 109 41.53 0.17 3.54
N GLY A 110 42.76 0.64 3.50
CA GLY A 110 43.12 2.01 3.78
C GLY A 110 43.08 2.43 5.26
N ASN A 111 43.64 3.58 5.51
CA ASN A 111 43.64 4.21 6.84
C ASN A 111 43.15 5.67 6.75
N GLY A 112 42.00 5.87 6.10
CA GLY A 112 41.42 7.20 5.87
C GLY A 112 42.08 8.01 4.73
N GLY A 113 42.98 7.41 3.98
CA GLY A 113 43.64 7.97 2.78
C GLY A 113 43.01 7.49 1.48
N THR A 114 43.79 7.53 0.41
CA THR A 114 43.42 7.08 -0.94
C THR A 114 44.10 5.77 -1.34
N THR A 115 44.93 5.20 -0.50
CA THR A 115 45.71 3.98 -0.74
C THR A 115 45.35 2.89 0.26
N GLY A 116 45.73 1.64 -0.01
CA GLY A 116 45.46 0.47 0.84
C GLY A 116 44.44 -0.49 0.25
N LEU A 117 44.22 -0.44 -1.04
CA LEU A 117 43.45 -1.45 -1.77
C LEU A 117 44.31 -2.68 -2.06
N ILE A 118 43.64 -3.85 -2.15
CA ILE A 118 44.29 -5.12 -2.47
C ILE A 118 43.51 -5.86 -3.57
N GLY A 119 44.27 -6.42 -4.50
CA GLY A 119 43.75 -7.15 -5.66
C GLY A 119 44.37 -6.68 -6.96
N HIS A 120 43.90 -7.18 -8.09
CA HIS A 120 44.37 -6.75 -9.40
C HIS A 120 43.52 -5.59 -9.94
N PHE A 121 44.18 -4.45 -10.17
CA PHE A 121 43.55 -3.22 -10.65
C PHE A 121 43.97 -2.92 -12.10
N PRO A 122 43.32 -3.52 -13.11
CA PRO A 122 43.62 -3.22 -14.53
C PRO A 122 43.34 -1.77 -14.89
N TYR A 123 42.54 -1.10 -14.05
CA TYR A 123 42.30 0.33 -14.17
C TYR A 123 42.46 0.99 -12.80
N ASN A 124 43.50 1.80 -12.68
CA ASN A 124 43.86 2.48 -11.45
C ASN A 124 44.15 3.96 -11.74
N THR A 125 43.17 4.82 -11.48
CA THR A 125 43.32 6.27 -11.53
C THR A 125 43.04 6.88 -10.15
N PRO A 126 43.50 8.11 -9.88
CA PRO A 126 43.16 8.78 -8.61
C PRO A 126 41.64 8.95 -8.40
N ALA A 127 40.86 8.99 -9.48
CA ALA A 127 39.41 9.19 -9.44
C ALA A 127 38.61 7.89 -9.27
N PHE A 128 39.13 6.76 -9.81
CA PHE A 128 38.41 5.50 -9.78
C PHE A 128 39.35 4.29 -9.89
N ARG A 129 39.07 3.25 -9.11
CA ARG A 129 39.82 2.01 -9.06
C ARG A 129 38.91 0.82 -9.26
N LEU A 130 39.23 -0.05 -10.21
CA LEU A 130 38.47 -1.26 -10.50
C LEU A 130 39.30 -2.48 -10.13
N ASN A 131 38.81 -3.25 -9.17
CA ASN A 131 39.33 -4.58 -8.85
C ASN A 131 38.67 -5.64 -9.72
N GLN A 132 39.47 -6.51 -10.32
CA GLN A 132 38.98 -7.68 -11.07
C GLN A 132 38.83 -8.93 -10.23
N ASP A 133 39.53 -8.99 -9.10
CA ASP A 133 39.55 -10.18 -8.26
C ASP A 133 38.32 -10.24 -7.35
N ASN A 134 37.82 -11.45 -7.15
CA ASN A 134 36.69 -11.69 -6.24
C ASN A 134 37.17 -11.77 -4.79
N ILE A 135 36.33 -11.31 -3.89
CA ILE A 135 36.57 -11.36 -2.45
C ILE A 135 35.49 -12.16 -1.73
N ARG A 136 35.91 -13.05 -0.82
CA ARG A 136 35.04 -13.76 0.10
C ARG A 136 35.18 -13.14 1.49
N VAL A 137 34.08 -12.71 2.07
CA VAL A 137 34.04 -12.07 3.39
C VAL A 137 33.15 -12.91 4.30
N ASP A 138 33.74 -13.73 5.14
CA ASP A 138 33.06 -14.45 6.22
C ASP A 138 33.33 -13.80 7.60
N GLY A 139 34.40 -12.98 7.70
CA GLY A 139 34.73 -12.08 8.80
C GLY A 139 34.27 -10.66 8.54
N THR A 140 35.13 -9.67 8.75
CA THR A 140 34.84 -8.25 8.53
C THR A 140 35.75 -7.64 7.47
N LEU A 141 35.17 -7.01 6.45
CA LEU A 141 35.88 -6.12 5.53
C LEU A 141 35.55 -4.66 5.86
N ARG A 142 36.54 -3.89 6.25
CA ARG A 142 36.39 -2.46 6.56
C ARG A 142 36.98 -1.62 5.43
N LEU A 143 36.19 -0.71 4.87
CA LEU A 143 36.54 0.13 3.74
C LEU A 143 36.79 1.57 4.22
N SER A 144 38.04 1.87 4.58
CA SER A 144 38.48 3.16 5.15
C SER A 144 39.23 4.00 4.12
N LEU A 145 38.54 4.31 2.99
CA LEU A 145 39.15 4.99 1.83
C LEU A 145 38.36 6.26 1.44
N LYS A 146 39.09 7.27 0.91
CA LYS A 146 38.50 8.53 0.40
C LYS A 146 38.31 8.55 -1.11
N SER A 147 38.63 7.48 -1.84
CA SER A 147 38.48 7.37 -3.30
C SER A 147 37.21 6.62 -3.68
N ALA A 148 36.83 6.72 -4.94
CA ALA A 148 35.84 5.82 -5.54
C ALA A 148 36.53 4.50 -5.93
N TYR A 149 35.87 3.37 -5.68
CA TYR A 149 36.42 2.04 -5.93
C TYR A 149 35.32 1.01 -6.21
N ASN A 150 35.68 -0.02 -6.96
CA ASN A 150 34.90 -1.24 -7.16
C ASN A 150 35.73 -2.43 -6.69
N LEU A 151 35.13 -3.33 -5.94
CA LEU A 151 35.82 -4.46 -5.30
C LEU A 151 35.70 -5.79 -6.07
N GLY A 152 35.18 -5.76 -7.29
CA GLY A 152 34.86 -7.00 -8.00
C GLY A 152 33.65 -7.72 -7.39
N THR A 153 33.58 -9.06 -7.58
CA THR A 153 32.49 -9.86 -7.04
C THR A 153 32.71 -10.18 -5.57
N ILE A 154 31.67 -9.97 -4.77
CA ILE A 154 31.73 -10.21 -3.33
C ILE A 154 30.84 -11.39 -2.97
N SER A 155 31.37 -12.28 -2.12
CA SER A 155 30.69 -13.46 -1.56
C SER A 155 30.91 -13.58 -0.05
N GLY A 156 30.30 -14.57 0.59
CA GLY A 156 30.44 -14.84 2.01
C GLY A 156 29.27 -14.34 2.86
N THR A 157 29.41 -14.47 4.20
CA THR A 157 28.32 -14.28 5.16
C THR A 157 28.61 -13.20 6.22
N GLY A 158 29.77 -12.55 6.12
CA GLY A 158 30.30 -11.65 7.13
C GLY A 158 29.73 -10.24 7.07
N LEU A 159 30.57 -9.26 7.45
CA LEU A 159 30.24 -7.85 7.51
C LEU A 159 31.13 -7.04 6.56
N ILE A 160 30.52 -6.16 5.79
CA ILE A 160 31.25 -5.11 5.06
C ILE A 160 30.84 -3.77 5.64
N THR A 161 31.81 -2.98 6.11
CA THR A 161 31.54 -1.70 6.78
C THR A 161 32.35 -0.55 6.20
N GLN A 162 31.70 0.59 6.01
CA GLN A 162 32.34 1.86 5.67
C GLN A 162 32.28 2.77 6.91
N PRO A 163 33.44 3.27 7.42
CA PRO A 163 33.44 4.25 8.50
C PRO A 163 32.74 5.54 8.07
N ARG A 164 32.09 6.16 9.02
CA ARG A 164 31.40 7.46 8.85
C ARG A 164 32.39 8.58 8.51
N PHE A 165 31.91 9.58 7.76
CA PHE A 165 32.67 10.80 7.40
C PHE A 165 33.88 10.62 6.49
N LEU A 166 34.09 9.45 5.95
CA LEU A 166 35.03 9.27 4.84
C LEU A 166 34.30 9.51 3.53
N TRP A 167 34.78 10.40 2.70
CA TRP A 167 34.14 10.77 1.43
C TRP A 167 34.40 9.73 0.32
N GLY A 168 34.55 8.47 0.69
CA GLY A 168 34.72 7.37 -0.25
C GLY A 168 33.39 6.92 -0.86
N THR A 169 33.43 6.55 -2.13
CA THR A 169 32.27 5.98 -2.84
C THR A 169 32.56 4.55 -3.22
N TRP A 170 31.76 3.63 -2.73
CA TRP A 170 31.81 2.25 -3.16
C TRP A 170 30.84 2.03 -4.33
N ASP A 171 31.40 1.79 -5.50
CA ASP A 171 30.62 1.39 -6.68
C ASP A 171 30.42 -0.12 -6.69
N LEU A 172 29.18 -0.51 -6.56
CA LEU A 172 28.74 -1.90 -6.50
C LEU A 172 28.00 -2.22 -7.81
N SER A 173 28.60 -3.03 -8.66
CA SER A 173 28.01 -3.42 -9.94
C SER A 173 28.18 -4.91 -10.23
N GLY A 174 27.19 -5.53 -10.86
CA GLY A 174 27.17 -6.96 -11.15
C GLY A 174 26.42 -7.78 -10.10
N THR A 175 26.53 -9.11 -10.18
CA THR A 175 25.88 -10.04 -9.27
C THR A 175 26.83 -10.43 -8.14
N HIS A 176 26.39 -10.20 -6.91
CA HIS A 176 27.17 -10.51 -5.71
C HIS A 176 26.45 -11.57 -4.87
N PRO A 177 26.97 -12.80 -4.77
CA PRO A 177 26.36 -13.87 -3.94
C PRO A 177 26.60 -13.67 -2.44
N PHE A 178 26.89 -12.45 -2.00
CA PHE A 178 27.08 -12.09 -0.60
C PHE A 178 25.77 -12.18 0.17
N SER A 179 25.78 -12.85 1.32
CA SER A 179 24.61 -13.05 2.18
C SER A 179 24.79 -12.46 3.60
N GLY A 180 25.80 -11.63 3.79
CA GLY A 180 26.08 -10.95 5.06
C GLY A 180 25.35 -9.61 5.20
N VAL A 181 25.96 -8.73 5.98
CA VAL A 181 25.49 -7.37 6.30
C VAL A 181 26.37 -6.34 5.61
N ILE A 182 25.76 -5.31 5.03
CA ILE A 182 26.44 -4.13 4.53
C ILE A 182 26.14 -2.95 5.45
N ASP A 183 27.18 -2.34 6.03
CA ASP A 183 27.07 -1.12 6.83
C ASP A 183 27.61 0.06 6.02
N ASN A 184 26.68 0.81 5.42
CA ASN A 184 26.98 1.97 4.59
C ASN A 184 27.13 3.23 5.45
N GLY A 185 28.35 3.60 5.77
CA GLY A 185 28.66 4.81 6.53
C GLY A 185 28.79 6.07 5.69
N THR A 186 28.95 5.97 4.36
CA THR A 186 29.21 7.10 3.47
C THR A 186 28.35 7.08 2.22
N GLN A 187 28.83 6.46 1.15
CA GLN A 187 28.12 6.38 -0.11
C GLN A 187 28.31 5.03 -0.80
N VAL A 188 27.19 4.41 -1.18
CA VAL A 188 27.15 3.24 -2.03
C VAL A 188 26.38 3.60 -3.31
N ASN A 189 26.97 3.33 -4.46
CA ASN A 189 26.29 3.37 -5.75
C ASN A 189 26.03 1.93 -6.20
N ALA A 190 24.79 1.50 -6.13
CA ALA A 190 24.37 0.19 -6.58
C ALA A 190 23.88 0.28 -8.04
N GLY A 191 24.74 -0.11 -8.96
CA GLY A 191 24.51 -0.02 -10.39
C GLY A 191 25.04 1.26 -11.03
N ARG A 192 25.13 1.20 -12.34
CA ARG A 192 25.54 2.29 -13.22
C ARG A 192 24.68 2.25 -14.48
N PRO A 193 24.75 3.29 -15.34
CA PRO A 193 24.02 3.30 -16.61
C PRO A 193 24.22 2.05 -17.47
N GLU A 194 25.35 1.39 -17.32
CA GLU A 194 25.75 0.21 -18.09
C GLU A 194 25.51 -1.12 -17.36
N PHE A 195 25.43 -1.10 -16.02
CA PHE A 195 25.34 -2.31 -15.18
C PHE A 195 24.31 -2.23 -14.08
N ALA A 196 23.48 -3.27 -14.02
CA ALA A 196 22.65 -3.55 -12.86
C ALA A 196 23.49 -4.12 -11.72
N THR A 197 23.08 -3.82 -10.49
CA THR A 197 23.53 -4.52 -9.29
C THR A 197 22.51 -5.55 -8.89
N SER A 198 22.96 -6.77 -8.58
CA SER A 198 22.15 -7.81 -7.98
C SER A 198 22.78 -8.29 -6.68
N LEU A 199 22.01 -8.17 -5.61
CA LEU A 199 22.34 -8.58 -4.24
C LEU A 199 21.27 -9.52 -3.70
N PRO A 200 21.06 -10.69 -4.33
CA PRO A 200 19.88 -11.53 -4.06
C PRO A 200 19.84 -12.06 -2.63
N ASN A 201 20.97 -12.19 -1.98
CA ASN A 201 21.11 -12.85 -0.70
C ASN A 201 21.54 -11.93 0.44
N VAL A 202 21.75 -10.65 0.20
CA VAL A 202 22.13 -9.70 1.25
C VAL A 202 21.05 -9.66 2.32
N ARG A 203 21.43 -9.94 3.55
CA ARG A 203 20.53 -10.06 4.69
C ARG A 203 19.93 -8.71 5.07
N LYS A 204 20.78 -7.67 5.17
CA LYS A 204 20.35 -6.29 5.45
C LYS A 204 21.42 -5.27 5.06
N ILE A 205 20.97 -4.04 4.91
CA ILE A 205 21.83 -2.87 4.74
C ILE A 205 21.57 -1.90 5.91
N LEU A 206 22.62 -1.61 6.69
CA LEU A 206 22.60 -0.55 7.68
C LEU A 206 22.98 0.73 6.95
N ASN A 207 22.06 1.66 6.81
CA ASN A 207 22.28 2.87 6.01
C ASN A 207 22.44 4.10 6.88
N GLN A 208 23.63 4.68 6.90
CA GLN A 208 23.94 5.96 7.55
C GLN A 208 24.23 7.06 6.56
N GLY A 209 24.58 6.69 5.36
CA GLY A 209 24.93 7.59 4.27
C GLY A 209 23.89 7.55 3.16
N THR A 210 24.35 7.77 1.93
CA THR A 210 23.53 7.72 0.74
C THR A 210 23.67 6.36 0.06
N TYR A 211 22.54 5.71 -0.23
CA TYR A 211 22.49 4.52 -1.06
C TYR A 211 21.81 4.86 -2.38
N THR A 212 22.55 4.86 -3.46
CA THR A 212 22.03 5.19 -4.80
C THR A 212 21.84 3.93 -5.62
N VAL A 213 20.63 3.76 -6.17
CA VAL A 213 20.30 2.71 -7.14
C VAL A 213 20.25 3.36 -8.51
N ASP A 214 21.09 2.93 -9.45
CA ASP A 214 21.01 3.30 -10.85
C ASP A 214 20.80 2.03 -11.70
N THR A 215 19.91 2.10 -12.68
CA THR A 215 19.51 0.95 -13.46
C THR A 215 19.77 1.19 -14.95
N PRO A 216 20.46 0.27 -15.65
CA PRO A 216 20.73 0.38 -17.07
C PRO A 216 19.46 0.42 -17.92
N LEU A 217 19.61 0.95 -19.13
CA LEU A 217 18.53 1.07 -20.11
C LEU A 217 17.81 -0.27 -20.36
N GLY A 218 16.48 -0.27 -20.26
CA GLY A 218 15.62 -1.42 -20.54
C GLY A 218 15.73 -2.57 -19.52
N ARG A 219 16.41 -2.38 -18.39
CA ARG A 219 16.57 -3.42 -17.36
C ARG A 219 15.60 -3.24 -16.18
N THR A 220 15.19 -4.35 -15.63
CA THR A 220 14.52 -4.39 -14.32
C THR A 220 15.49 -4.93 -13.28
N VAL A 221 15.64 -4.21 -12.17
CA VAL A 221 16.45 -4.63 -11.02
C VAL A 221 15.55 -4.79 -9.81
N THR A 222 15.62 -5.95 -9.17
CA THR A 222 14.89 -6.24 -7.94
C THR A 222 15.85 -6.25 -6.76
N MET A 223 15.50 -5.51 -5.71
CA MET A 223 16.22 -5.45 -4.45
C MET A 223 15.29 -5.89 -3.32
N GLY A 224 15.58 -7.07 -2.74
CA GLY A 224 14.77 -7.71 -1.71
C GLY A 224 15.26 -7.51 -0.28
N MET A 225 16.47 -6.93 -0.11
CA MET A 225 17.05 -6.76 1.21
C MET A 225 16.35 -5.66 2.02
N ASP A 226 16.37 -5.82 3.33
CA ASP A 226 15.90 -4.80 4.25
C ASP A 226 16.97 -3.72 4.46
N PHE A 227 16.52 -2.47 4.56
CA PHE A 227 17.33 -1.32 4.91
C PHE A 227 16.99 -0.85 6.31
N TYR A 228 18.02 -0.51 7.10
CA TYR A 228 17.86 0.03 8.44
C TYR A 228 18.57 1.36 8.54
N GLN A 229 17.86 2.39 8.97
CA GLN A 229 18.49 3.66 9.30
C GLN A 229 19.26 3.51 10.60
N ARG A 230 20.54 3.84 10.59
CA ARG A 230 21.39 3.70 11.76
C ARG A 230 21.43 4.95 12.61
N GLU A 231 21.64 6.12 12.03
CA GLU A 231 21.66 7.39 12.76
C GLU A 231 21.08 8.54 11.90
N TYR A 232 21.85 9.55 11.56
CA TYR A 232 21.38 10.75 10.87
C TYR A 232 21.06 10.52 9.39
N GLY A 233 19.96 11.14 8.94
CA GLY A 233 19.61 11.49 7.56
C GLY A 233 20.15 10.62 6.44
N SER A 234 19.73 9.38 6.38
CA SER A 234 20.18 8.47 5.34
C SER A 234 19.12 8.34 4.24
N ASP A 235 19.55 8.54 3.00
CA ASP A 235 18.69 8.57 1.83
C ASP A 235 18.89 7.34 0.96
N ILE A 236 17.79 6.88 0.34
CA ILE A 236 17.84 6.01 -0.81
C ILE A 236 17.48 6.85 -2.04
N ASN A 237 18.44 7.03 -2.93
CA ASN A 237 18.24 7.68 -4.22
C ASN A 237 18.01 6.62 -5.29
N VAL A 238 16.90 6.72 -6.02
CA VAL A 238 16.63 5.84 -7.15
C VAL A 238 16.66 6.65 -8.44
N GLN A 239 17.50 6.22 -9.37
CA GLN A 239 17.60 6.75 -10.71
C GLN A 239 17.42 5.59 -11.68
N SER A 240 16.72 5.80 -12.77
CA SER A 240 16.62 4.80 -13.82
C SER A 240 16.65 5.44 -15.20
N ARG A 241 17.05 4.64 -16.19
CA ARG A 241 17.06 5.05 -17.59
C ARG A 241 15.68 4.80 -18.20
N PRO A 242 15.34 5.42 -19.34
CA PRO A 242 14.08 5.14 -20.02
C PRO A 242 13.87 3.64 -20.25
N GLY A 243 12.66 3.14 -19.98
CA GLY A 243 12.33 1.72 -20.08
C GLY A 243 12.89 0.82 -18.98
N SER A 244 13.60 1.38 -18.00
CA SER A 244 14.14 0.64 -16.86
C SER A 244 13.21 0.72 -15.66
N LYS A 245 13.33 -0.24 -14.73
CA LYS A 245 12.51 -0.34 -13.54
C LYS A 245 13.33 -0.82 -12.34
N VAL A 246 13.09 -0.23 -11.17
CA VAL A 246 13.62 -0.69 -9.90
C VAL A 246 12.47 -1.23 -9.05
N VAL A 247 12.58 -2.48 -8.58
CA VAL A 247 11.60 -3.13 -7.73
C VAL A 247 12.21 -3.30 -6.34
N LEU A 248 11.56 -2.74 -5.32
CA LEU A 248 11.98 -2.78 -3.93
C LEU A 248 10.98 -3.63 -3.14
N THR A 249 11.39 -4.82 -2.71
CA THR A 249 10.52 -5.77 -1.98
C THR A 249 10.87 -5.92 -0.51
N GLY A 250 12.02 -5.37 -0.08
CA GLY A 250 12.39 -5.25 1.33
C GLY A 250 11.66 -4.12 2.05
N GLN A 251 12.11 -3.82 3.25
CA GLN A 251 11.56 -2.74 4.09
C GLN A 251 12.67 -1.78 4.52
N TYR A 252 12.39 -0.49 4.55
CA TYR A 252 13.28 0.51 5.11
C TYR A 252 12.76 0.97 6.47
N SER A 253 13.33 0.41 7.52
CA SER A 253 12.92 0.62 8.91
C SER A 253 14.01 1.31 9.75
N TRP A 254 13.76 1.48 11.03
CA TRP A 254 14.69 2.03 11.99
C TRP A 254 15.28 0.90 12.83
N SER A 255 16.50 1.07 13.23
CA SER A 255 17.21 0.09 14.05
C SER A 255 16.66 -0.04 15.47
N ASP A 256 15.95 0.98 15.98
CA ASP A 256 15.41 1.01 17.35
C ASP A 256 13.98 0.50 17.48
N GLN A 257 13.35 0.08 16.40
CA GLN A 257 12.01 -0.51 16.45
C GLN A 257 12.03 -1.97 16.93
N GLY A 258 12.51 -2.18 18.13
CA GLY A 258 12.27 -3.41 18.87
C GLY A 258 13.15 -4.59 18.46
N GLY A 259 14.35 -4.61 18.96
CA GLY A 259 15.06 -5.85 19.17
C GLY A 259 15.61 -6.52 17.93
N ASP A 260 16.39 -5.80 17.15
CA ASP A 260 17.30 -6.48 16.24
C ASP A 260 18.36 -7.18 17.08
N THR A 261 18.08 -8.40 17.46
CA THR A 261 18.97 -9.27 18.25
C THR A 261 20.01 -9.96 17.36
N ASP A 262 20.25 -9.45 16.15
CA ASP A 262 21.24 -10.02 15.26
C ASP A 262 22.66 -9.90 15.89
N PRO A 263 23.28 -11.00 16.30
CA PRO A 263 24.59 -11.00 16.94
C PRO A 263 25.68 -10.34 16.08
N SER A 264 25.51 -10.30 14.75
CA SER A 264 26.47 -9.66 13.85
C SER A 264 26.47 -8.14 13.95
N LEU A 265 25.46 -7.54 14.59
CA LEU A 265 25.37 -6.12 14.86
C LEU A 265 26.00 -5.73 16.21
N SER A 266 26.28 -6.71 17.06
CA SER A 266 26.94 -6.51 18.35
C SER A 266 28.48 -6.39 18.24
N ASP A 267 29.03 -6.32 17.01
CA ASP A 267 30.45 -6.08 16.80
C ASP A 267 30.85 -4.71 17.41
N PRO A 268 31.73 -4.68 18.42
CA PRO A 268 32.20 -3.43 19.01
C PRO A 268 32.85 -2.50 17.98
N ALA A 269 33.34 -3.05 16.86
CA ALA A 269 33.93 -2.28 15.77
C ALA A 269 32.89 -1.42 15.04
N LEU A 270 31.60 -1.77 15.13
CA LEU A 270 30.51 -0.99 14.54
C LEU A 270 30.24 0.29 15.32
N ASN A 271 30.67 0.38 16.59
CA ASN A 271 30.35 1.48 17.49
C ASN A 271 28.90 1.94 17.40
N TRP A 272 28.00 0.94 17.49
CA TRP A 272 26.60 1.12 17.18
C TRP A 272 25.83 1.70 18.36
N THR A 273 25.38 2.93 18.24
CA THR A 273 24.41 3.51 19.14
C THR A 273 23.05 3.52 18.44
N PRO A 274 21.98 3.03 19.09
CA PRO A 274 20.66 3.12 18.54
C PRO A 274 20.34 4.57 18.13
N ALA A 275 19.77 4.76 16.95
CA ALA A 275 19.33 6.08 16.51
C ALA A 275 18.35 6.66 17.53
N ARG A 276 18.58 7.87 17.99
CA ARG A 276 17.64 8.57 18.86
C ARG A 276 16.34 8.82 18.07
N LYS A 277 15.22 8.46 18.65
CA LYS A 277 13.88 8.43 18.07
C LYS A 277 13.42 9.69 17.32
N ASN A 278 14.11 10.81 17.42
CA ASN A 278 13.59 12.12 17.02
C ASN A 278 14.50 12.94 16.09
N ILE A 279 15.54 12.39 15.47
CA ILE A 279 16.52 13.30 14.91
C ILE A 279 16.46 13.46 13.40
N ASN A 280 16.06 12.43 12.63
CA ASN A 280 16.04 12.60 11.18
C ASN A 280 15.06 11.67 10.47
N LYS A 281 14.39 12.22 9.46
CA LYS A 281 13.49 11.49 8.56
C LYS A 281 14.31 10.59 7.64
N ARG A 282 13.83 9.38 7.41
CA ARG A 282 14.30 8.52 6.33
C ARG A 282 13.77 9.04 5.02
N GLY A 283 14.57 8.95 3.98
CA GLY A 283 14.18 9.48 2.69
C GLY A 283 14.33 8.50 1.53
N THR A 284 13.41 8.63 0.60
CA THR A 284 13.55 8.06 -0.73
C THR A 284 13.35 9.16 -1.75
N ASN A 285 14.37 9.39 -2.57
CA ASN A 285 14.32 10.33 -3.69
C ASN A 285 14.25 9.54 -5.00
N ILE A 286 13.12 9.62 -5.66
CA ILE A 286 12.88 9.01 -6.97
C ILE A 286 13.11 10.09 -8.02
N LYS A 287 14.22 10.00 -8.77
CA LYS A 287 14.71 11.05 -9.67
C LYS A 287 14.48 10.65 -11.13
N GLY A 288 13.31 10.98 -11.68
CA GLY A 288 12.93 10.63 -13.04
C GLY A 288 12.97 9.13 -13.31
N ALA A 289 12.62 8.33 -12.31
CA ALA A 289 12.75 6.88 -12.31
C ALA A 289 11.40 6.18 -12.24
N ASN A 290 11.35 4.97 -12.79
CA ASN A 290 10.26 4.02 -12.62
C ASN A 290 10.60 3.10 -11.45
N VAL A 291 9.88 3.25 -10.35
CA VAL A 291 10.09 2.50 -9.12
C VAL A 291 8.82 1.76 -8.75
N GLN A 292 8.97 0.52 -8.36
CA GLN A 292 7.90 -0.28 -7.81
C GLN A 292 8.23 -0.70 -6.38
N TRP A 293 7.29 -0.53 -5.47
CA TRP A 293 7.34 -1.05 -4.12
C TRP A 293 6.48 -2.30 -4.01
N GLY A 294 7.10 -3.41 -3.63
CA GLY A 294 6.51 -4.74 -3.70
C GLY A 294 6.59 -5.34 -5.11
N ASP A 295 6.22 -6.58 -5.24
CA ASP A 295 6.22 -7.38 -6.48
C ASP A 295 5.00 -8.29 -6.59
N GLY A 296 3.94 -7.99 -5.84
CA GLY A 296 2.74 -8.82 -5.75
C GLY A 296 2.89 -10.06 -4.86
N THR A 297 4.04 -10.26 -4.20
CA THR A 297 4.27 -11.41 -3.30
C THR A 297 4.41 -11.01 -1.83
N THR A 298 4.65 -9.73 -1.54
CA THR A 298 4.81 -9.17 -0.19
C THR A 298 3.66 -8.26 0.20
N ASN A 299 3.41 -8.14 1.50
CA ASN A 299 2.55 -7.13 2.10
C ASN A 299 3.33 -6.17 3.03
N LYS A 300 4.65 -6.17 2.93
CA LYS A 300 5.51 -5.24 3.68
C LYS A 300 5.67 -3.94 2.89
N ILE A 301 5.19 -2.82 3.41
CA ILE A 301 5.41 -1.52 2.78
C ILE A 301 6.88 -1.13 2.88
N PHE A 302 7.46 -0.66 1.76
CA PHE A 302 8.90 -0.33 1.70
C PHE A 302 9.28 0.76 2.71
N MET A 303 8.50 1.83 2.84
CA MET A 303 8.75 2.94 3.77
C MET A 303 7.66 3.03 4.85
N PRO A 304 7.69 2.19 5.90
CA PRO A 304 6.76 2.33 7.01
C PRO A 304 7.09 3.59 7.82
N GLY A 305 6.07 4.33 8.25
CA GLY A 305 6.25 5.53 9.05
C GLY A 305 5.20 6.61 8.74
N THR A 306 5.40 7.79 9.33
CA THR A 306 4.51 8.94 9.22
C THR A 306 5.22 10.12 8.55
N ALA A 307 4.51 11.22 8.32
CA ALA A 307 5.09 12.47 7.81
C ALA A 307 6.23 13.04 8.69
N GLU A 308 6.26 12.68 9.97
CA GLU A 308 7.30 13.10 10.90
C GLU A 308 8.60 12.28 10.74
N THR A 309 8.47 11.06 10.25
CA THR A 309 9.56 10.08 10.26
C THR A 309 10.04 9.65 8.87
N VAL A 310 9.27 9.94 7.82
CA VAL A 310 9.55 9.49 6.45
C VAL A 310 9.24 10.62 5.46
N TYR A 311 10.05 10.74 4.42
CA TYR A 311 9.72 11.52 3.23
C TYR A 311 9.93 10.70 1.95
N ILE A 312 9.07 10.94 0.96
CA ILE A 312 9.10 10.26 -0.33
C ILE A 312 9.00 11.36 -1.39
N ASN A 313 10.09 11.56 -2.12
CA ASN A 313 10.16 12.60 -3.14
C ASN A 313 10.08 12.01 -4.53
N LEU A 314 9.14 12.52 -5.32
CA LEU A 314 9.10 12.33 -6.76
C LEU A 314 9.73 13.57 -7.41
N LEU A 315 10.90 13.43 -7.97
CA LEU A 315 11.66 14.52 -8.55
C LEU A 315 11.74 14.36 -10.06
N ALA A 316 11.52 15.45 -10.79
CA ALA A 316 11.81 15.46 -12.22
C ALA A 316 13.32 15.41 -12.44
N ALA A 317 13.74 14.62 -13.42
CA ALA A 317 15.10 14.61 -13.92
C ALA A 317 15.03 14.63 -15.45
N ARG A 318 15.39 13.54 -16.12
CA ARG A 318 15.22 13.39 -17.57
C ARG A 318 13.78 13.04 -17.97
N SER A 319 13.00 12.56 -17.03
CA SER A 319 11.58 12.21 -17.14
C SER A 319 10.86 12.52 -15.83
N ARG A 320 9.54 12.39 -15.83
CA ARG A 320 8.75 12.36 -14.61
C ARG A 320 8.97 11.05 -13.87
N SER A 321 8.87 11.07 -12.55
CA SER A 321 8.96 9.86 -11.74
C SER A 321 7.66 9.05 -11.81
N LEU A 322 7.79 7.73 -11.71
CA LEU A 322 6.66 6.81 -11.56
C LEU A 322 6.88 5.94 -10.32
N LEU A 323 5.92 5.97 -9.40
CA LEU A 323 5.90 5.10 -8.24
C LEU A 323 4.71 4.14 -8.32
N THR A 324 5.01 2.85 -8.38
CA THR A 324 4.01 1.78 -8.40
C THR A 324 3.98 1.06 -7.05
N PHE A 325 2.79 0.86 -6.50
CA PHE A 325 2.53 0.00 -5.34
C PHE A 325 1.98 -1.34 -5.83
N ASP A 326 2.69 -2.43 -5.52
CA ASP A 326 2.34 -3.78 -5.97
C ASP A 326 2.48 -4.80 -4.83
N TYR A 327 1.40 -4.96 -4.08
CA TYR A 327 1.36 -5.79 -2.88
C TYR A 327 0.32 -6.90 -3.01
N ASN A 328 0.45 -7.95 -2.20
CA ASN A 328 -0.52 -9.07 -2.16
C ASN A 328 -1.52 -8.97 -1.01
N GLY A 329 -1.55 -7.85 -0.29
CA GLY A 329 -2.42 -7.63 0.85
C GLY A 329 -2.52 -6.14 1.22
N PRO A 330 -3.26 -5.83 2.30
CA PRO A 330 -3.44 -4.46 2.74
C PRO A 330 -2.14 -3.87 3.28
N VAL A 331 -1.78 -2.67 2.78
CA VAL A 331 -0.67 -1.86 3.28
C VAL A 331 -1.12 -0.43 3.55
N THR A 332 -0.50 0.23 4.51
CA THR A 332 -0.80 1.62 4.85
C THR A 332 0.44 2.48 4.71
N LEU A 333 0.35 3.52 3.88
CA LEU A 333 1.33 4.58 3.78
C LEU A 333 0.89 5.74 4.68
N GLY A 334 1.60 5.93 5.79
CA GLY A 334 1.38 7.04 6.72
C GLY A 334 2.14 8.31 6.35
N ALA A 335 3.05 8.24 5.38
CA ALA A 335 3.86 9.36 4.92
C ALA A 335 3.29 9.98 3.65
N PRO A 336 3.48 11.31 3.43
CA PRO A 336 3.16 11.95 2.17
C PRO A 336 4.20 11.63 1.09
N ILE A 337 3.73 11.54 -0.15
CA ILE A 337 4.53 11.56 -1.36
C ILE A 337 4.52 13.01 -1.88
N GLY A 338 5.70 13.60 -2.09
CA GLY A 338 5.82 14.98 -2.52
C GLY A 338 7.08 15.24 -3.34
N GLY A 339 7.49 16.49 -3.48
CA GLY A 339 8.69 16.92 -4.22
C GLY A 339 9.57 17.88 -3.44
N GLY A 340 9.31 18.07 -2.15
CA GLY A 340 10.01 19.04 -1.29
C GLY A 340 11.45 18.62 -0.98
N ARG A 341 12.28 19.63 -0.78
CA ARG A 341 13.64 19.46 -0.26
C ARG A 341 13.61 19.00 1.19
N PHE A 342 14.67 18.29 1.58
CA PHE A 342 15.08 18.00 2.95
C PHE A 342 14.44 18.90 4.01
N HIS A 343 13.82 18.29 4.98
CA HIS A 343 13.47 18.77 6.31
C HIS A 343 12.25 19.66 6.53
N ASP A 344 11.82 20.59 5.67
CA ASP A 344 10.89 21.62 6.16
C ASP A 344 9.62 21.88 5.36
N THR A 345 9.46 21.44 4.14
CA THR A 345 8.24 21.73 3.39
C THR A 345 7.86 20.60 2.45
N LEU A 346 7.01 19.72 2.95
CA LEU A 346 6.22 18.79 2.13
C LEU A 346 5.16 19.52 1.25
N ALA A 347 5.26 20.83 1.15
CA ALA A 347 4.29 21.67 0.46
C ALA A 347 4.54 21.82 -1.04
N ALA A 348 5.68 21.36 -1.55
CA ALA A 348 5.95 21.40 -2.99
C ALA A 348 5.40 20.16 -3.69
N PRO A 349 4.68 20.32 -4.82
CA PRO A 349 4.23 19.18 -5.61
C PRO A 349 5.41 18.33 -6.12
N GLY A 350 5.32 17.02 -5.93
CA GLY A 350 6.28 16.07 -6.50
C GLY A 350 6.01 15.81 -7.97
N ALA A 351 7.04 15.84 -8.80
CA ALA A 351 6.92 15.65 -10.25
C ALA A 351 6.84 14.17 -10.62
N GLY A 352 5.66 13.57 -10.48
CA GLY A 352 5.50 12.16 -10.79
C GLY A 352 4.07 11.65 -10.76
N ASP A 353 3.94 10.40 -11.15
CA ASP A 353 2.69 9.65 -11.23
C ASP A 353 2.73 8.48 -10.25
N VAL A 354 1.55 8.06 -9.79
CA VAL A 354 1.40 6.95 -8.85
C VAL A 354 0.45 5.90 -9.42
N VAL A 355 0.83 4.63 -9.34
CA VAL A 355 0.03 3.49 -9.78
C VAL A 355 -0.19 2.53 -8.62
N ILE A 356 -1.43 2.11 -8.42
CA ILE A 356 -1.79 0.98 -7.58
C ILE A 356 -2.02 -0.19 -8.52
N ALA A 357 -1.07 -1.12 -8.55
CA ALA A 357 -1.04 -2.22 -9.51
C ALA A 357 -2.20 -3.20 -9.32
N GLY A 358 -2.69 -3.77 -10.42
CA GLY A 358 -3.87 -4.62 -10.47
C GLY A 358 -3.71 -6.02 -9.85
N THR A 359 -2.65 -6.27 -9.11
CA THR A 359 -2.41 -7.54 -8.43
C THR A 359 -3.54 -7.87 -7.46
N ARG A 360 -3.96 -9.11 -7.47
CA ARG A 360 -5.05 -9.57 -6.60
C ARG A 360 -4.69 -9.41 -5.12
N GLY A 361 -5.55 -8.69 -4.40
CA GLY A 361 -5.34 -8.39 -2.98
C GLY A 361 -4.57 -7.11 -2.71
N ASN A 362 -4.07 -6.42 -3.74
CA ASN A 362 -3.39 -5.14 -3.59
C ASN A 362 -4.37 -4.08 -3.08
N ASP A 363 -4.23 -3.71 -1.81
CA ASP A 363 -5.09 -2.78 -1.09
C ASP A 363 -4.23 -1.74 -0.37
N VAL A 364 -4.06 -0.59 -1.01
CA VAL A 364 -3.17 0.47 -0.53
C VAL A 364 -3.98 1.56 0.14
N THR A 365 -3.61 1.90 1.36
CA THR A 365 -4.21 3.00 2.12
C THR A 365 -3.23 4.17 2.22
N PHE A 366 -3.65 5.35 1.77
CA PHE A 366 -2.97 6.61 2.06
C PHE A 366 -3.59 7.24 3.30
N ALA A 367 -2.83 7.25 4.41
CA ALA A 367 -3.24 7.81 5.69
C ALA A 367 -2.70 9.24 5.91
N ALA A 368 -2.23 9.90 4.85
CA ALA A 368 -1.76 11.28 4.83
C ALA A 368 -2.16 11.96 3.52
N LYS A 369 -2.16 13.30 3.52
CA LYS A 369 -2.32 14.09 2.29
C LYS A 369 -1.12 13.86 1.37
N GLN A 370 -1.38 13.57 0.10
CA GLN A 370 -0.37 13.39 -0.94
C GLN A 370 -0.19 14.67 -1.73
N TYR A 371 1.04 14.94 -2.20
CA TYR A 371 1.44 16.21 -2.83
C TYR A 371 2.12 16.03 -4.19
N TYR A 372 1.96 14.90 -4.86
CA TYR A 372 2.47 14.75 -6.24
C TYR A 372 1.49 15.38 -7.25
N ASP A 373 2.04 15.92 -8.33
CA ASP A 373 1.30 16.72 -9.32
C ASP A 373 0.79 15.92 -10.52
N GLY A 374 0.99 14.60 -10.51
CA GLY A 374 0.62 13.71 -11.62
C GLY A 374 -0.67 12.94 -11.41
N SER A 375 -0.83 11.91 -12.22
CA SER A 375 -1.97 11.01 -12.16
C SER A 375 -1.86 10.00 -11.03
N THR A 376 -3.02 9.60 -10.49
CA THR A 376 -3.19 8.41 -9.67
C THR A 376 -3.96 7.39 -10.48
N THR A 377 -3.35 6.24 -10.78
CA THR A 377 -4.02 5.14 -11.48
C THR A 377 -4.29 4.00 -10.50
N VAL A 378 -5.55 3.58 -10.43
CA VAL A 378 -5.95 2.38 -9.68
C VAL A 378 -6.35 1.33 -10.69
N GLU A 379 -5.51 0.33 -10.88
CA GLU A 379 -5.73 -0.70 -11.88
C GLU A 379 -6.84 -1.67 -11.48
N LYS A 380 -7.39 -2.39 -12.45
CA LYS A 380 -8.44 -3.37 -12.23
C LYS A 380 -8.00 -4.45 -11.24
N GLY A 381 -8.78 -4.65 -10.19
CA GLY A 381 -8.46 -5.60 -9.11
C GLY A 381 -7.82 -4.96 -7.89
N ALA A 382 -7.21 -3.79 -8.02
CA ALA A 382 -6.61 -3.04 -6.93
C ALA A 382 -7.63 -2.20 -6.14
N VAL A 383 -7.25 -1.85 -4.92
CA VAL A 383 -8.00 -0.94 -4.06
C VAL A 383 -7.08 0.19 -3.59
N LEU A 384 -7.51 1.43 -3.79
CA LEU A 384 -6.93 2.60 -3.15
C LEU A 384 -7.88 3.13 -2.09
N ARG A 385 -7.38 3.32 -0.87
CA ARG A 385 -8.12 3.96 0.22
C ARG A 385 -7.50 5.30 0.58
N LEU A 386 -8.33 6.31 0.72
CA LEU A 386 -7.94 7.61 1.27
C LEU A 386 -8.47 7.67 2.70
N GLY A 387 -7.56 7.68 3.67
CA GLY A 387 -7.84 7.70 5.10
C GLY A 387 -7.92 6.31 5.75
N SER A 388 -7.56 6.30 7.03
CA SER A 388 -7.55 5.16 7.92
C SER A 388 -7.87 5.60 9.35
N ALA A 389 -7.78 4.67 10.32
CA ALA A 389 -7.84 5.01 11.74
C ALA A 389 -6.61 5.82 12.20
N GLN A 390 -5.49 5.73 11.47
CA GLN A 390 -4.24 6.42 11.80
C GLN A 390 -4.19 7.86 11.26
N GLY A 391 -5.02 8.20 10.26
CA GLY A 391 -5.05 9.54 9.69
C GLY A 391 -5.93 9.65 8.45
N ASP A 392 -6.34 10.88 8.19
CA ASP A 392 -7.10 11.24 7.00
C ASP A 392 -6.17 11.38 5.79
N GLY A 393 -6.57 10.82 4.65
CA GLY A 393 -5.83 10.82 3.40
C GLY A 393 -6.48 11.68 2.32
N SER A 394 -5.69 12.30 1.46
CA SER A 394 -6.20 13.02 0.29
C SER A 394 -5.17 13.06 -0.83
N LEU A 395 -5.62 13.41 -2.03
CA LEU A 395 -4.77 13.60 -3.21
C LEU A 395 -4.68 15.11 -3.50
N TRP A 396 -3.53 15.55 -3.99
CA TRP A 396 -3.37 16.89 -4.56
C TRP A 396 -4.10 16.95 -5.90
N MET A 397 -4.97 17.94 -6.08
CA MET A 397 -5.81 18.05 -7.27
C MET A 397 -5.71 19.41 -7.97
N ASP A 398 -4.78 20.27 -7.53
CA ASP A 398 -4.68 21.66 -8.03
C ASP A 398 -3.83 21.78 -9.32
N GLY A 399 -3.06 20.77 -9.67
CA GLY A 399 -2.25 20.77 -10.90
C GLY A 399 -2.99 20.29 -12.14
N ASP A 400 -2.56 20.69 -13.32
CA ASP A 400 -3.18 20.32 -14.60
C ASP A 400 -3.06 18.84 -14.93
N LEU A 401 -2.02 18.18 -14.42
CA LEU A 401 -1.79 16.75 -14.60
C LEU A 401 -2.50 15.88 -13.55
N CYS A 402 -3.00 16.50 -12.47
CA CYS A 402 -3.67 15.79 -11.39
C CYS A 402 -4.99 15.20 -11.88
N ARG A 403 -5.10 13.89 -11.86
CA ARG A 403 -6.32 13.13 -12.19
C ARG A 403 -6.29 11.77 -11.53
N VAL A 404 -7.44 11.17 -11.39
CA VAL A 404 -7.60 9.79 -10.94
C VAL A 404 -8.17 8.95 -12.08
N VAL A 405 -7.44 7.93 -12.49
CA VAL A 405 -7.91 6.89 -13.41
C VAL A 405 -8.21 5.66 -12.56
N ASN A 406 -9.48 5.41 -12.30
CA ASN A 406 -9.91 4.34 -11.42
C ASN A 406 -10.59 3.22 -12.22
N ASP A 407 -9.86 2.14 -12.47
CA ASP A 407 -10.40 0.90 -13.04
C ASP A 407 -10.57 -0.21 -11.98
N GLY A 408 -10.07 0.04 -10.75
CA GLY A 408 -10.23 -0.80 -9.59
C GLY A 408 -11.32 -0.31 -8.62
N THR A 409 -10.94 -0.03 -7.38
CA THR A 409 -11.85 0.53 -6.38
C THR A 409 -11.17 1.68 -5.64
N LEU A 410 -11.78 2.86 -5.72
CA LEU A 410 -11.38 4.03 -4.92
C LEU A 410 -12.33 4.18 -3.72
N VAL A 411 -11.77 4.14 -2.51
CA VAL A 411 -12.52 4.24 -1.24
C VAL A 411 -12.07 5.48 -0.49
N VAL A 412 -13.01 6.36 -0.11
CA VAL A 412 -12.73 7.47 0.80
C VAL A 412 -13.27 7.13 2.18
N ARG A 413 -12.38 7.13 3.20
CA ARG A 413 -12.66 6.72 4.58
C ARG A 413 -12.38 7.80 5.62
N ASN A 414 -12.09 9.02 5.19
CA ASN A 414 -11.75 10.12 6.10
C ASN A 414 -12.80 10.29 7.19
N ALA A 415 -12.32 10.50 8.41
CA ALA A 415 -13.18 10.71 9.57
C ALA A 415 -13.59 12.17 9.71
N SER A 416 -12.69 13.11 9.46
CA SER A 416 -12.86 14.53 9.74
C SER A 416 -12.49 15.45 8.57
N THR A 417 -11.42 15.14 7.84
CA THR A 417 -10.92 16.02 6.78
C THR A 417 -11.68 15.81 5.46
N PRO A 418 -12.32 16.85 4.90
CA PRO A 418 -12.96 16.75 3.60
C PRO A 418 -11.98 16.43 2.47
N VAL A 419 -12.44 15.69 1.45
CA VAL A 419 -11.68 15.39 0.24
C VAL A 419 -12.38 16.03 -0.96
N SER A 420 -11.61 16.64 -1.86
CA SER A 420 -12.10 17.14 -3.14
C SER A 420 -11.39 16.44 -4.29
N LEU A 421 -12.16 15.92 -5.25
CA LEU A 421 -11.66 15.26 -6.45
C LEU A 421 -12.32 15.86 -7.69
N SER A 422 -11.52 16.37 -8.63
CA SER A 422 -12.03 17.14 -9.78
C SER A 422 -11.98 16.38 -11.11
N ARG A 423 -11.14 15.38 -11.24
CA ARG A 423 -10.93 14.62 -12.48
C ARG A 423 -10.84 13.14 -12.12
N VAL A 424 -11.99 12.45 -12.15
CA VAL A 424 -12.09 11.01 -11.84
C VAL A 424 -12.70 10.31 -13.03
N SER A 425 -11.96 9.42 -13.64
CA SER A 425 -12.36 8.61 -14.81
C SER A 425 -12.15 7.12 -14.56
N GLY A 426 -12.44 6.27 -15.56
CA GLY A 426 -12.25 4.83 -15.50
C GLY A 426 -13.55 4.05 -15.28
N SER A 427 -13.43 2.74 -15.17
CA SER A 427 -14.56 1.79 -15.06
C SER A 427 -14.78 1.26 -13.64
N GLY A 428 -13.93 1.63 -12.70
CA GLY A 428 -13.89 1.13 -11.34
C GLY A 428 -14.93 1.72 -10.40
N ALA A 429 -15.06 1.12 -9.23
CA ALA A 429 -16.03 1.53 -8.22
C ALA A 429 -15.53 2.72 -7.39
N PHE A 430 -16.45 3.61 -7.02
CA PHE A 430 -16.22 4.69 -6.06
C PHE A 430 -17.01 4.43 -4.77
N VAL A 431 -16.36 4.49 -3.62
CA VAL A 431 -16.99 4.22 -2.32
C VAL A 431 -16.70 5.34 -1.32
N GLN A 432 -17.74 6.04 -0.89
CA GLN A 432 -17.71 6.93 0.27
C GLN A 432 -18.07 6.14 1.52
N SER A 433 -17.16 6.01 2.47
CA SER A 433 -17.38 5.24 3.71
C SER A 433 -16.92 5.94 4.99
N GLY A 434 -16.24 7.08 4.89
CA GLY A 434 -15.87 7.93 6.01
C GLY A 434 -17.00 8.89 6.41
N ALA A 435 -16.89 9.48 7.61
CA ALA A 435 -17.85 10.47 8.11
C ALA A 435 -17.69 11.84 7.45
N ALA A 436 -16.48 12.18 7.00
CA ALA A 436 -16.18 13.44 6.34
C ALA A 436 -16.86 13.54 4.95
N THR A 437 -16.97 14.76 4.46
CA THR A 437 -17.53 15.02 3.12
C THR A 437 -16.49 14.77 2.04
N THR A 438 -16.88 14.02 1.01
CA THR A 438 -16.14 13.97 -0.25
C THR A 438 -16.88 14.79 -1.30
N THR A 439 -16.18 15.72 -1.95
CA THR A 439 -16.70 16.53 -3.05
C THR A 439 -16.15 16.02 -4.37
N LEU A 440 -17.03 15.64 -5.28
CA LEU A 440 -16.72 15.46 -6.69
C LEU A 440 -17.06 16.77 -7.40
N ALA A 441 -16.07 17.39 -8.07
CA ALA A 441 -16.24 18.72 -8.65
C ALA A 441 -15.84 18.74 -10.12
N GLY A 442 -16.62 19.47 -10.93
CA GLY A 442 -16.31 19.71 -12.34
C GLY A 442 -16.74 18.58 -13.30
N SER A 443 -16.72 18.92 -14.58
CA SER A 443 -17.10 17.99 -15.67
C SER A 443 -16.11 16.85 -15.91
N GLY A 444 -14.94 16.89 -15.27
CA GLY A 444 -13.93 15.82 -15.34
C GLY A 444 -14.27 14.57 -14.55
N VAL A 445 -15.41 14.55 -13.86
CA VAL A 445 -15.95 13.35 -13.18
C VAL A 445 -16.73 12.52 -14.19
N THR A 446 -16.10 11.49 -14.73
CA THR A 446 -16.60 10.72 -15.89
C THR A 446 -16.55 9.20 -15.72
N TYR A 447 -16.20 8.71 -14.53
CA TYR A 447 -16.13 7.26 -14.29
C TYR A 447 -17.49 6.57 -14.46
N THR A 448 -17.44 5.28 -14.82
CA THR A 448 -18.63 4.50 -15.20
C THR A 448 -18.99 3.41 -14.19
N GLY A 449 -18.16 3.16 -13.21
CA GLY A 449 -18.40 2.12 -12.21
C GLY A 449 -19.52 2.46 -11.22
N THR A 450 -19.70 1.60 -10.24
CA THR A 450 -20.71 1.78 -9.18
C THR A 450 -20.27 2.88 -8.21
N THR A 451 -21.20 3.77 -7.85
CA THR A 451 -21.03 4.73 -6.76
C THR A 451 -21.75 4.23 -5.51
N THR A 452 -21.01 4.03 -4.41
CA THR A 452 -21.60 3.58 -3.15
C THR A 452 -21.32 4.61 -2.05
N VAL A 453 -22.37 5.07 -1.39
CA VAL A 453 -22.25 5.90 -0.17
C VAL A 453 -22.71 5.03 1.01
N ARG A 454 -21.76 4.72 1.90
CA ARG A 454 -22.02 3.90 3.11
C ARG A 454 -22.23 4.77 4.35
N LYS A 455 -21.49 5.88 4.43
CA LYS A 455 -21.51 6.79 5.57
C LYS A 455 -21.02 8.17 5.11
N GLY A 456 -21.43 9.23 5.82
CA GLY A 456 -21.01 10.61 5.53
C GLY A 456 -21.66 11.16 4.27
N THR A 457 -21.01 12.12 3.63
CA THR A 457 -21.59 12.87 2.51
C THR A 457 -20.72 12.74 1.26
N LEU A 458 -21.33 12.37 0.15
CA LEU A 458 -20.80 12.57 -1.19
C LEU A 458 -21.49 13.80 -1.79
N ALA A 459 -20.73 14.85 -2.10
CA ALA A 459 -21.24 16.10 -2.66
C ALA A 459 -20.86 16.25 -4.13
N LEU A 460 -21.79 16.64 -4.98
CA LEU A 460 -21.56 17.00 -6.37
C LEU A 460 -21.55 18.52 -6.51
N ARG A 461 -20.47 19.07 -7.09
CA ARG A 461 -20.29 20.52 -7.26
C ARG A 461 -19.75 20.85 -8.64
N SER A 462 -19.92 22.10 -9.06
CA SER A 462 -19.30 22.66 -10.26
C SER A 462 -19.54 21.84 -11.54
N GLY A 463 -20.76 21.29 -11.71
CA GLY A 463 -21.12 20.51 -12.90
C GLY A 463 -20.74 19.02 -12.85
N ALA A 464 -20.25 18.50 -11.74
CA ALA A 464 -20.06 17.08 -11.57
C ALA A 464 -21.40 16.32 -11.62
N THR A 465 -21.41 15.20 -12.32
CA THR A 465 -22.60 14.35 -12.48
C THR A 465 -22.27 12.87 -12.25
N LEU A 466 -23.28 12.07 -11.93
CA LEU A 466 -23.17 10.62 -11.81
C LEU A 466 -23.98 9.89 -12.90
N THR A 467 -24.33 10.58 -13.99
CA THR A 467 -25.16 10.01 -15.08
C THR A 467 -24.49 8.83 -15.79
N ARG A 468 -23.16 8.73 -15.71
CA ARG A 468 -22.40 7.61 -16.27
C ARG A 468 -22.19 6.46 -15.27
N SER A 469 -22.49 6.68 -13.98
CA SER A 469 -22.34 5.64 -12.97
C SER A 469 -23.36 4.52 -13.21
N ARG A 470 -22.87 3.29 -13.30
CA ARG A 470 -23.73 2.12 -13.56
C ARG A 470 -24.82 1.95 -12.51
N GLU A 471 -24.54 2.33 -11.28
CA GLU A 471 -25.47 2.28 -10.17
C GLU A 471 -25.02 3.23 -9.07
N ILE A 472 -25.97 3.84 -8.38
CA ILE A 472 -25.76 4.69 -7.21
C ILE A 472 -26.45 4.03 -6.02
N ARG A 473 -25.70 3.68 -4.98
CA ARG A 473 -26.19 3.01 -3.77
C ARG A 473 -25.98 3.85 -2.52
N LEU A 474 -27.03 4.14 -1.76
CA LEU A 474 -26.94 4.76 -0.44
C LEU A 474 -27.29 3.69 0.62
N THR A 475 -26.28 3.01 1.17
CA THR A 475 -26.48 1.72 1.86
C THR A 475 -26.97 1.85 3.32
N SER A 476 -26.98 3.05 3.90
CA SER A 476 -27.42 3.28 5.28
C SER A 476 -28.19 4.58 5.42
N ALA A 477 -28.94 4.74 6.49
CA ALA A 477 -29.63 5.99 6.83
C ALA A 477 -28.65 7.19 7.03
N GLY A 478 -27.39 6.92 7.42
CA GLY A 478 -26.35 7.92 7.55
C GLY A 478 -25.64 8.28 6.25
N ALA A 479 -25.96 7.62 5.13
CA ALA A 479 -25.41 7.92 3.82
C ALA A 479 -26.13 9.12 3.18
N ARG A 480 -25.35 10.11 2.73
CA ARG A 480 -25.89 11.33 2.10
C ARG A 480 -25.27 11.56 0.73
N LEU A 481 -26.09 11.85 -0.26
CA LEU A 481 -25.69 12.35 -1.57
C LEU A 481 -26.21 13.78 -1.73
N ASP A 482 -25.31 14.78 -1.65
CA ASP A 482 -25.66 16.18 -1.81
C ASP A 482 -25.44 16.61 -3.27
N VAL A 483 -26.50 16.79 -4.01
CA VAL A 483 -26.47 17.08 -5.45
C VAL A 483 -26.56 18.58 -5.78
N GLY A 484 -26.58 19.43 -4.76
CA GLY A 484 -26.62 20.87 -4.90
C GLY A 484 -27.87 21.38 -5.65
N ALA A 485 -27.74 22.55 -6.25
CA ALA A 485 -28.83 23.18 -7.00
C ALA A 485 -29.11 22.52 -8.36
N SER A 486 -28.12 21.84 -8.94
CA SER A 486 -28.26 21.19 -10.26
C SER A 486 -29.15 19.96 -10.22
N GLY A 487 -29.39 19.38 -9.04
CA GLY A 487 -30.14 18.16 -8.87
C GLY A 487 -29.39 16.89 -9.37
N LEU A 488 -30.04 15.76 -9.22
CA LEU A 488 -29.56 14.46 -9.69
C LEU A 488 -30.45 13.96 -10.84
N ARG A 489 -29.85 13.71 -11.98
CA ARG A 489 -30.49 12.98 -13.07
C ARG A 489 -30.09 11.51 -12.97
N VAL A 490 -31.05 10.63 -12.74
CA VAL A 490 -30.89 9.19 -12.62
C VAL A 490 -31.21 8.57 -13.98
N THR A 491 -30.19 8.12 -14.70
CA THR A 491 -30.31 7.47 -16.01
C THR A 491 -30.07 5.96 -15.91
N THR A 492 -29.61 5.47 -14.76
CA THR A 492 -29.34 4.07 -14.47
C THR A 492 -30.13 3.65 -13.23
N THR A 493 -29.48 3.26 -12.15
CA THR A 493 -30.16 2.83 -10.92
C THR A 493 -29.72 3.67 -9.72
N LEU A 494 -30.65 4.18 -8.96
CA LEU A 494 -30.47 4.77 -7.64
C LEU A 494 -31.19 3.93 -6.60
N THR A 495 -30.49 3.41 -5.61
CA THR A 495 -31.08 2.52 -4.61
C THR A 495 -30.54 2.74 -3.21
N GLY A 496 -31.28 2.30 -2.19
CA GLY A 496 -30.81 2.25 -0.81
C GLY A 496 -31.78 2.80 0.22
N LYS A 497 -31.19 3.25 1.37
CA LYS A 497 -31.91 3.74 2.55
C LYS A 497 -31.41 5.11 3.02
N GLY A 498 -30.57 5.78 2.21
CA GLY A 498 -29.97 7.06 2.56
C GLY A 498 -30.76 8.27 2.10
N THR A 499 -30.13 9.45 2.20
CA THR A 499 -30.72 10.74 1.85
C THR A 499 -30.06 11.32 0.61
N VAL A 500 -30.85 11.71 -0.38
CA VAL A 500 -30.43 12.60 -1.47
C VAL A 500 -30.85 14.02 -1.13
N LYS A 501 -29.87 14.89 -0.90
CA LYS A 501 -30.11 16.30 -0.63
C LYS A 501 -30.12 17.08 -1.95
N GLY A 502 -31.30 17.53 -2.36
CA GLY A 502 -31.57 18.22 -3.60
C GLY A 502 -32.64 17.53 -4.43
N ALA A 503 -32.93 18.06 -5.61
CA ALA A 503 -33.94 17.51 -6.52
C ALA A 503 -33.46 16.26 -7.25
N VAL A 504 -34.37 15.32 -7.50
CA VAL A 504 -34.11 14.09 -8.28
C VAL A 504 -35.02 14.04 -9.50
N THR A 505 -34.42 13.84 -10.67
CA THR A 505 -35.14 13.53 -11.92
C THR A 505 -34.83 12.09 -12.29
N ASN A 506 -35.82 11.22 -12.23
CA ASN A 506 -35.71 9.80 -12.54
C ASN A 506 -36.10 9.52 -14.00
N GLU A 507 -35.12 9.06 -14.79
CA GLU A 507 -35.24 8.56 -16.15
C GLU A 507 -34.76 7.10 -16.25
N GLY A 508 -34.34 6.52 -15.15
CA GLY A 508 -33.90 5.14 -14.98
C GLY A 508 -34.72 4.44 -13.91
N VAL A 509 -34.05 3.86 -12.93
CA VAL A 509 -34.69 3.12 -11.83
C VAL A 509 -34.38 3.77 -10.50
N VAL A 510 -35.40 4.09 -9.71
CA VAL A 510 -35.28 4.46 -8.30
C VAL A 510 -35.93 3.37 -7.46
N ALA A 511 -35.19 2.85 -6.47
CA ALA A 511 -35.64 1.72 -5.65
C ALA A 511 -35.29 1.88 -4.17
N GLY A 512 -36.18 1.42 -3.31
CA GLY A 512 -35.97 1.37 -1.86
C GLY A 512 -36.41 2.61 -1.11
N GLY A 513 -36.18 2.61 0.20
CA GLY A 513 -36.62 3.62 1.15
C GLY A 513 -35.70 4.84 1.23
N LEU A 514 -35.42 5.46 0.10
CA LEU A 514 -34.64 6.70 0.03
C LEU A 514 -35.44 7.89 0.55
N THR A 515 -34.73 8.90 1.07
CA THR A 515 -35.29 10.21 1.36
C THR A 515 -34.74 11.24 0.38
N VAL A 516 -35.59 11.97 -0.31
CA VAL A 516 -35.25 13.07 -1.20
C VAL A 516 -35.67 14.37 -0.53
N THR A 517 -34.72 15.28 -0.22
CA THR A 517 -35.04 16.54 0.47
C THR A 517 -35.39 17.69 -0.46
N GLY A 518 -35.33 17.46 -1.76
CA GLY A 518 -35.80 18.37 -2.80
C GLY A 518 -37.03 17.80 -3.51
N GLY A 519 -37.32 18.30 -4.72
CA GLY A 519 -38.40 17.74 -5.55
C GLY A 519 -38.03 16.38 -6.15
N PHE A 520 -39.07 15.60 -6.45
CA PHE A 520 -38.92 14.34 -7.17
C PHE A 520 -39.74 14.39 -8.46
N THR A 521 -39.10 14.17 -9.60
CA THR A 521 -39.75 14.10 -10.89
C THR A 521 -39.42 12.76 -11.55
N GLN A 522 -40.40 11.92 -11.74
CA GLN A 522 -40.26 10.73 -12.58
C GLN A 522 -40.72 11.04 -13.99
N ARG A 523 -39.89 10.74 -14.98
CA ARG A 523 -40.15 10.90 -16.41
C ARG A 523 -40.83 9.66 -16.98
N ALA A 524 -41.27 9.71 -18.23
CA ALA A 524 -41.98 8.62 -18.90
C ALA A 524 -41.16 7.31 -18.95
N ASP A 525 -39.84 7.44 -19.08
CA ASP A 525 -38.90 6.29 -19.12
C ASP A 525 -38.46 5.82 -17.72
N GLY A 526 -38.83 6.57 -16.68
CA GLY A 526 -38.46 6.26 -15.30
C GLY A 526 -39.31 5.14 -14.70
N ARG A 527 -38.72 4.37 -13.80
CA ARG A 527 -39.38 3.33 -13.01
C ARG A 527 -39.13 3.57 -11.51
N LEU A 528 -40.19 3.53 -10.72
CA LEU A 528 -40.10 3.48 -9.26
C LEU A 528 -40.35 2.05 -8.80
N VAL A 529 -39.42 1.44 -8.10
CA VAL A 529 -39.52 0.09 -7.54
C VAL A 529 -39.79 0.21 -6.04
N LEU A 530 -40.97 -0.16 -5.61
CA LEU A 530 -41.30 -0.24 -4.18
C LEU A 530 -40.60 -1.47 -3.59
N ARG A 531 -39.99 -1.24 -2.41
CA ARG A 531 -39.47 -2.28 -1.51
C ARG A 531 -40.17 -2.15 -0.16
N ASP A 532 -39.59 -2.68 0.88
CA ASP A 532 -40.14 -2.67 2.23
C ASP A 532 -40.52 -1.29 2.78
N THR A 533 -39.94 -0.23 2.24
CA THR A 533 -40.13 1.16 2.69
C THR A 533 -40.41 2.10 1.54
N PRO A 534 -41.35 3.08 1.70
CA PRO A 534 -41.67 4.04 0.66
C PRO A 534 -40.51 4.98 0.31
N LEU A 535 -40.56 5.55 -0.90
CA LEU A 535 -39.76 6.72 -1.24
C LEU A 535 -40.31 7.92 -0.45
N LYS A 536 -39.45 8.59 0.31
CA LYS A 536 -39.83 9.81 1.06
C LYS A 536 -39.37 11.06 0.32
N VAL A 537 -40.26 12.04 0.17
CA VAL A 537 -39.94 13.33 -0.43
C VAL A 537 -40.30 14.41 0.55
N SER A 538 -39.28 15.02 1.20
CA SER A 538 -39.49 15.99 2.27
C SER A 538 -39.49 17.47 1.80
N GLY A 539 -39.36 17.73 0.50
CA GLY A 539 -39.38 19.08 -0.04
C GLY A 539 -39.55 19.14 -1.54
N GLY A 540 -39.95 20.32 -2.03
CA GLY A 540 -40.16 20.55 -3.43
C GLY A 540 -41.43 19.87 -4.02
N ALA A 541 -41.56 19.88 -5.33
CA ALA A 541 -42.72 19.31 -6.03
C ALA A 541 -42.51 17.84 -6.36
N VAL A 542 -43.55 17.05 -6.24
CA VAL A 542 -43.63 15.66 -6.74
C VAL A 542 -44.37 15.62 -8.08
N ARG A 543 -43.72 15.06 -9.09
CA ARG A 543 -44.28 14.85 -10.41
C ARG A 543 -44.05 13.41 -10.85
N LEU A 544 -45.13 12.70 -11.22
CA LEU A 544 -45.08 11.28 -11.56
C LEU A 544 -45.46 11.04 -13.01
N ALA A 545 -44.72 10.16 -13.65
CA ALA A 545 -44.98 9.53 -14.94
C ALA A 545 -44.26 8.18 -14.94
N GLY A 546 -44.25 7.44 -16.08
CA GLY A 546 -43.53 6.18 -16.21
C GLY A 546 -44.07 5.05 -15.33
N ASP A 547 -43.26 4.06 -15.02
CA ASP A 547 -43.70 2.80 -14.44
C ASP A 547 -43.61 2.78 -12.89
N LEU A 548 -44.55 2.07 -12.26
CA LEU A 548 -44.48 1.61 -10.88
C LEU A 548 -44.26 0.09 -10.88
N ASP A 549 -43.27 -0.37 -10.13
CA ASP A 549 -42.92 -1.79 -9.99
C ASP A 549 -43.07 -2.21 -8.53
N LEU A 550 -43.99 -3.12 -8.26
CA LEU A 550 -44.30 -3.64 -6.93
C LEU A 550 -43.72 -5.04 -6.70
N SER A 551 -42.98 -5.60 -7.66
CA SER A 551 -42.47 -6.99 -7.60
C SER A 551 -41.56 -7.27 -6.40
N ALA A 552 -40.97 -6.25 -5.81
CA ALA A 552 -40.09 -6.35 -4.69
C ALA A 552 -40.70 -5.82 -3.36
N ALA A 553 -42.01 -5.52 -3.34
CA ALA A 553 -42.72 -5.08 -2.14
C ALA A 553 -43.09 -6.26 -1.24
N GLY A 554 -43.10 -6.01 0.08
CA GLY A 554 -43.56 -7.01 1.06
C GLY A 554 -45.04 -7.35 0.85
N ASN A 555 -45.39 -8.60 1.09
CA ASN A 555 -46.74 -9.13 0.88
C ASN A 555 -47.54 -9.04 2.18
N ASP A 556 -48.35 -7.99 2.33
CA ASP A 556 -49.38 -7.90 3.38
C ASP A 556 -50.69 -7.46 2.74
N PRO A 557 -51.59 -8.41 2.47
CA PRO A 557 -52.81 -8.16 1.68
C PRO A 557 -53.79 -7.22 2.38
N ASP A 558 -53.77 -7.13 3.69
CA ASP A 558 -54.75 -6.37 4.50
C ASP A 558 -54.24 -4.95 4.86
N ARG A 559 -53.01 -4.62 4.45
CA ARG A 559 -52.36 -3.36 4.82
C ARG A 559 -52.45 -2.32 3.72
N GLU A 560 -52.70 -1.09 4.13
CA GLU A 560 -52.45 0.07 3.30
C GLU A 560 -50.93 0.18 3.00
N ILE A 561 -50.56 0.26 1.72
CA ILE A 561 -49.18 0.27 1.26
C ILE A 561 -48.84 1.67 0.77
N THR A 562 -48.02 2.40 1.53
CA THR A 562 -47.50 3.66 1.05
C THR A 562 -46.39 3.42 0.04
N VAL A 563 -46.56 3.89 -1.18
CA VAL A 563 -45.58 3.83 -2.30
C VAL A 563 -44.64 5.02 -2.23
N LEU A 564 -45.19 6.22 -1.99
CA LEU A 564 -44.46 7.46 -1.89
C LEU A 564 -45.07 8.31 -0.76
N ASP A 565 -44.23 8.68 0.21
CA ASP A 565 -44.56 9.58 1.31
C ASP A 565 -44.09 11.01 0.93
N ASN A 566 -45.04 11.87 0.55
CA ASN A 566 -44.82 13.24 0.14
C ASN A 566 -44.96 14.19 1.35
N GLN A 567 -43.94 14.34 2.12
CA GLN A 567 -43.90 15.23 3.30
C GLN A 567 -43.88 16.73 2.95
N GLY A 568 -43.96 17.08 1.67
CA GLY A 568 -44.07 18.45 1.19
C GLY A 568 -45.51 18.96 1.28
N ARG A 569 -45.73 20.29 1.21
CA ARG A 569 -47.05 20.90 1.27
C ARG A 569 -47.84 20.84 -0.07
N GLY A 570 -47.18 20.43 -1.14
CA GLY A 570 -47.77 20.42 -2.49
C GLY A 570 -48.38 19.09 -2.85
N ALA A 571 -49.50 19.11 -3.57
CA ALA A 571 -50.10 17.91 -4.09
C ALA A 571 -49.14 17.16 -5.04
N THR A 572 -49.17 15.84 -5.01
CA THR A 572 -48.54 14.98 -6.01
C THR A 572 -49.24 15.16 -7.37
N LYS A 573 -48.45 15.50 -8.41
CA LYS A 573 -48.94 15.79 -9.76
C LYS A 573 -48.58 14.65 -10.73
N GLY A 574 -49.49 14.39 -11.67
CA GLY A 574 -49.32 13.31 -12.64
C GLY A 574 -49.72 11.96 -12.04
N ALA A 575 -49.45 10.89 -12.77
CA ALA A 575 -49.77 9.52 -12.39
C ALA A 575 -48.77 8.56 -13.03
N PHE A 576 -48.58 7.39 -12.46
CA PHE A 576 -47.83 6.31 -13.10
C PHE A 576 -48.56 5.84 -14.36
N LYS A 577 -47.84 5.31 -15.32
CA LYS A 577 -48.37 4.84 -16.62
C LYS A 577 -49.45 3.81 -16.42
N GLY A 578 -50.65 4.12 -16.95
CA GLY A 578 -51.82 3.25 -16.85
C GLY A 578 -52.51 3.25 -15.47
N LEU A 579 -51.97 3.96 -14.45
CA LEU A 579 -52.50 3.96 -13.09
C LEU A 579 -53.04 5.36 -12.71
N ARG A 580 -54.19 5.75 -13.27
CA ARG A 580 -54.89 6.98 -12.89
C ARG A 580 -55.47 6.86 -11.46
N GLU A 581 -55.86 7.97 -10.85
CA GLU A 581 -56.57 7.99 -9.56
C GLU A 581 -57.66 6.92 -9.50
N GLY A 582 -57.66 6.08 -8.47
CA GLY A 582 -58.61 4.99 -8.26
C GLY A 582 -58.40 3.75 -9.14
N ALA A 583 -57.36 3.69 -9.99
CA ALA A 583 -57.08 2.52 -10.81
C ALA A 583 -56.75 1.29 -9.96
N GLU A 584 -57.20 0.13 -10.44
CA GLU A 584 -56.91 -1.14 -9.80
C GLU A 584 -55.51 -1.64 -10.12
N VAL A 585 -54.81 -2.10 -9.12
CA VAL A 585 -53.46 -2.66 -9.18
C VAL A 585 -53.51 -4.05 -8.56
N LYS A 586 -53.24 -5.08 -9.36
CA LYS A 586 -53.13 -6.43 -8.84
C LYS A 586 -51.72 -6.60 -8.25
N PHE A 587 -51.66 -6.89 -6.98
CA PHE A 587 -50.40 -7.13 -6.25
C PHE A 587 -50.61 -8.27 -5.27
N ALA A 588 -49.75 -9.29 -5.29
CA ALA A 588 -49.74 -10.39 -4.34
C ALA A 588 -51.11 -11.05 -4.13
N ASP A 589 -51.77 -11.40 -5.26
CA ASP A 589 -53.07 -12.01 -5.33
C ASP A 589 -54.27 -11.18 -4.79
N THR A 590 -53.98 -9.95 -4.33
CA THR A 590 -54.99 -9.00 -3.88
C THR A 590 -55.13 -7.84 -4.87
N VAL A 591 -56.34 -7.36 -5.06
CA VAL A 591 -56.60 -6.15 -5.83
C VAL A 591 -56.57 -4.95 -4.91
N HIS A 592 -55.70 -4.01 -5.23
CA HIS A 592 -55.60 -2.73 -4.55
C HIS A 592 -56.07 -1.60 -5.45
N ARG A 593 -56.45 -0.48 -4.86
CA ARG A 593 -56.72 0.78 -5.59
C ARG A 593 -55.65 1.80 -5.25
N ILE A 594 -55.05 2.42 -6.29
CA ILE A 594 -54.08 3.47 -6.11
C ILE A 594 -54.77 4.81 -5.89
N THR A 595 -54.30 5.56 -4.89
CA THR A 595 -54.66 6.96 -4.71
C THR A 595 -53.40 7.83 -4.61
N TYR A 596 -53.49 9.03 -5.19
CA TYR A 596 -52.44 10.05 -5.11
C TYR A 596 -52.77 11.13 -4.06
N ARG A 597 -53.76 10.86 -3.21
CA ARG A 597 -54.28 11.71 -2.15
C ARG A 597 -54.36 10.98 -0.81
N GLY A 598 -53.52 9.94 -0.64
CA GLY A 598 -53.43 9.19 0.60
C GLY A 598 -52.74 9.96 1.71
N GLY A 599 -52.63 9.34 2.91
CA GLY A 599 -51.95 9.89 4.04
C GLY A 599 -52.50 11.26 4.47
N ASP A 600 -51.68 12.30 4.41
CA ASP A 600 -52.07 13.69 4.71
C ASP A 600 -52.71 14.43 3.51
N GLY A 601 -53.04 13.71 2.42
CA GLY A 601 -53.75 14.23 1.23
C GLY A 601 -52.89 14.40 -0.02
N ASN A 602 -51.63 13.99 0.02
CA ASN A 602 -50.69 14.13 -1.10
C ASN A 602 -49.76 12.93 -1.32
N ASP A 603 -49.92 11.86 -0.54
CA ASP A 603 -49.18 10.62 -0.66
C ASP A 603 -49.69 9.74 -1.78
N VAL A 604 -48.85 8.81 -2.27
CA VAL A 604 -49.24 7.73 -3.14
C VAL A 604 -49.41 6.46 -2.32
N VAL A 605 -50.62 5.95 -2.29
CA VAL A 605 -51.01 4.83 -1.43
C VAL A 605 -51.81 3.80 -2.22
N LEU A 606 -51.62 2.53 -1.91
CA LEU A 606 -52.42 1.40 -2.37
C LEU A 606 -53.29 0.95 -1.20
N THR A 607 -54.63 0.99 -1.38
CA THR A 607 -55.61 0.49 -0.42
C THR A 607 -56.23 -0.79 -0.94
N ALA A 608 -56.44 -1.81 -0.10
CA ALA A 608 -57.12 -3.01 -0.50
C ALA A 608 -58.50 -2.65 -1.08
N ALA A 609 -58.83 -3.18 -2.24
CA ALA A 609 -60.18 -3.03 -2.79
C ALA A 609 -61.11 -3.85 -1.92
N ALA A 610 -62.10 -3.19 -1.28
CA ALA A 610 -63.13 -3.92 -0.57
C ALA A 610 -63.78 -4.94 -1.54
N GLU A 611 -63.87 -6.19 -1.14
CA GLU A 611 -64.65 -7.16 -1.89
C GLU A 611 -66.06 -6.58 -2.03
N SER A 612 -66.54 -6.39 -3.27
CA SER A 612 -67.96 -6.09 -3.48
C SER A 612 -68.76 -7.21 -2.86
N PRO A 613 -69.72 -6.90 -1.98
CA PRO A 613 -70.53 -7.96 -1.42
C PRO A 613 -71.22 -8.69 -2.57
N SER A 614 -70.84 -9.95 -2.76
CA SER A 614 -71.50 -10.86 -3.69
C SER A 614 -72.98 -10.83 -3.37
N ALA A 615 -73.79 -10.37 -4.36
CA ALA A 615 -75.26 -10.39 -4.22
C ALA A 615 -75.69 -11.81 -3.91
N SER A 616 -76.12 -12.06 -2.69
CA SER A 616 -76.74 -13.31 -2.24
C SER A 616 -78.00 -13.52 -3.03
N PRO A 617 -78.22 -14.65 -3.71
CA PRO A 617 -79.47 -14.90 -4.38
C PRO A 617 -80.65 -14.97 -3.39
N ALA A 618 -81.71 -14.20 -3.66
CA ALA A 618 -82.92 -14.16 -2.90
C ALA A 618 -83.51 -15.56 -2.67
N HIS A 619 -83.59 -16.01 -1.47
CA HIS A 619 -84.39 -17.22 -1.12
C HIS A 619 -85.82 -16.83 -0.83
N ALA A 620 -86.69 -17.46 -1.60
CA ALA A 620 -88.14 -17.45 -1.37
C ALA A 620 -88.50 -18.25 -0.09
N PRO A 621 -89.60 -17.89 0.63
CA PRO A 621 -89.87 -18.44 1.92
C PRO A 621 -90.59 -19.79 1.84
N ALA A 622 -90.21 -20.76 2.65
CA ALA A 622 -91.03 -21.95 2.93
C ALA A 622 -91.17 -22.13 4.45
N SER A 623 -92.42 -22.14 4.84
CA SER A 623 -93.11 -22.39 6.09
C SER A 623 -92.78 -23.73 6.75
N GLY A 624 -92.78 -23.75 8.13
CA GLY A 624 -93.01 -24.96 8.89
C GLY A 624 -92.15 -25.12 10.18
N ALA A 625 -92.70 -24.68 11.32
CA ALA A 625 -92.32 -25.14 12.63
C ALA A 625 -93.00 -26.50 12.98
N PRO A 626 -92.75 -27.24 14.11
CA PRO A 626 -92.22 -26.86 15.38
C PRO A 626 -91.26 -27.87 16.11
N THR A 627 -90.58 -27.39 17.12
CA THR A 627 -90.02 -27.87 18.39
C THR A 627 -90.35 -29.29 18.92
N PRO A 628 -89.81 -29.84 20.02
CA PRO A 628 -88.50 -29.61 20.74
C PRO A 628 -87.85 -30.94 21.24
N GLY A 629 -86.67 -30.87 21.85
CA GLY A 629 -86.20 -32.01 22.70
C GLY A 629 -84.69 -31.99 22.99
N THR A 630 -84.43 -31.39 24.12
CA THR A 630 -83.70 -31.80 25.36
C THR A 630 -82.37 -32.59 25.23
N ARG A 631 -81.36 -32.01 25.94
CA ARG A 631 -80.36 -32.62 26.82
C ARG A 631 -79.48 -33.75 26.29
N SER A 632 -78.21 -33.89 26.56
CA SER A 632 -77.40 -33.66 27.78
C SER A 632 -75.94 -33.97 27.41
N ALA A 633 -75.07 -33.22 27.98
CA ALA A 633 -73.88 -33.57 28.78
C ALA A 633 -73.07 -34.84 28.40
N SER A 634 -71.80 -34.63 28.36
CA SER A 634 -70.69 -35.21 29.15
C SER A 634 -69.53 -35.74 28.34
N THR A 635 -68.47 -35.20 28.75
CA THR A 635 -67.21 -35.76 29.27
C THR A 635 -66.27 -36.49 28.34
N ALA A 636 -65.14 -35.91 28.34
CA ALA A 636 -63.81 -36.48 28.72
C ALA A 636 -63.09 -37.43 27.78
N ASP A 637 -61.83 -37.05 27.73
CA ASP A 637 -60.59 -37.84 27.72
C ASP A 637 -60.10 -38.43 26.38
N ASP A 638 -58.98 -38.05 26.13
CA ASP A 638 -57.62 -38.52 26.36
C ASP A 638 -56.92 -39.09 25.10
N SER A 639 -55.65 -38.73 25.09
CA SER A 639 -54.51 -39.46 24.55
C SER A 639 -54.26 -39.59 23.06
N GLY A 640 -53.07 -39.19 22.75
CA GLY A 640 -52.25 -40.04 21.92
C GLY A 640 -51.37 -39.37 20.87
N LEU A 641 -50.22 -38.95 21.24
CA LEU A 641 -48.89 -39.31 20.75
C LEU A 641 -48.69 -39.53 19.25
N GLY A 642 -47.66 -38.91 18.75
CA GLY A 642 -46.87 -39.51 17.67
C GLY A 642 -46.19 -38.51 16.76
N TRP A 643 -44.99 -38.16 17.07
CA TRP A 643 -43.63 -38.40 16.54
C TRP A 643 -43.24 -37.56 15.32
N TRP A 644 -42.30 -36.65 15.54
CA TRP A 644 -40.87 -36.49 15.17
C TRP A 644 -40.38 -37.24 13.90
N PRO A 645 -39.24 -36.86 13.23
CA PRO A 645 -38.02 -36.19 13.73
C PRO A 645 -37.17 -35.31 12.77
N TYR A 646 -36.23 -34.61 13.41
CA TYR A 646 -34.80 -34.39 13.13
C TYR A 646 -34.40 -33.48 11.95
N VAL A 647 -33.33 -32.65 12.10
CA VAL A 647 -31.91 -32.75 12.48
C VAL A 647 -31.35 -31.34 12.74
N LEU A 648 -30.83 -30.98 13.84
CA LEU A 648 -29.49 -31.00 14.43
C LEU A 648 -28.33 -30.48 13.57
N ALA A 649 -27.62 -29.48 14.09
CA ALA A 649 -26.21 -29.44 14.52
C ALA A 649 -25.88 -28.01 14.98
N ALA A 650 -25.58 -27.70 16.14
CA ALA A 650 -24.55 -28.02 17.15
C ALA A 650 -23.17 -27.36 16.88
N GLY A 651 -22.70 -26.69 17.93
CA GLY A 651 -21.32 -26.37 18.20
C GLY A 651 -21.15 -25.00 18.86
N LEU A 652 -21.33 -24.79 20.10
CA LEU A 652 -20.52 -24.99 21.33
C LEU A 652 -19.12 -24.38 21.22
N LEU A 653 -18.70 -23.53 22.01
CA LEU A 653 -18.28 -23.23 23.38
C LEU A 653 -17.23 -22.12 23.27
N GLY A 654 -16.98 -21.24 24.12
CA GLY A 654 -17.03 -21.15 25.55
C GLY A 654 -16.66 -19.75 26.01
N GLY A 655 -17.28 -19.40 27.06
CA GLY A 655 -17.08 -18.16 27.77
C GLY A 655 -15.86 -18.16 28.66
N LEU A 656 -15.48 -16.97 29.03
CA LEU A 656 -14.87 -16.73 30.35
C LEU A 656 -15.09 -15.27 30.73
N LEU A 657 -15.93 -15.13 31.74
CA LEU A 657 -16.11 -13.96 32.57
C LEU A 657 -14.87 -13.74 33.46
N ILE A 658 -14.45 -12.52 33.71
CA ILE A 658 -13.89 -12.06 34.97
C ILE A 658 -14.12 -10.54 35.14
N PRO A 659 -14.27 -10.00 36.33
CA PRO A 659 -15.13 -8.87 36.65
C PRO A 659 -14.41 -7.53 36.88
N ALA A 660 -15.25 -6.50 36.91
CA ALA A 660 -14.92 -5.13 37.30
C ALA A 660 -14.50 -5.00 38.78
N THR A 661 -13.50 -4.19 39.05
CA THR A 661 -13.37 -3.49 40.33
C THR A 661 -13.14 -2.00 40.11
N ARG A 662 -14.13 -1.24 40.61
CA ARG A 662 -14.04 0.20 40.89
C ARG A 662 -13.03 0.44 42.00
N ARG A 663 -12.24 1.48 41.92
CA ARG A 663 -11.84 2.27 43.08
C ARG A 663 -11.63 3.74 42.74
N THR A 664 -12.44 4.56 43.35
CA THR A 664 -12.40 6.00 43.53
C THR A 664 -11.31 6.44 44.50
N ARG A 665 -10.69 7.63 44.24
CA ARG A 665 -10.28 8.67 45.21
C ARG A 665 -9.61 9.80 44.46
N ARG A 666 -10.20 10.95 44.40
CA ARG A 666 -10.21 12.20 45.19
C ARG A 666 -8.85 12.63 45.77
N GLY A 667 -8.44 13.85 45.38
CA GLY A 667 -7.62 14.71 46.26
C GLY A 667 -6.72 15.67 45.49
N ARG A 668 -7.16 16.84 45.22
CA ARG A 668 -6.79 18.19 45.75
C ARG A 668 -5.45 18.80 45.33
N ARG A 669 -5.56 19.89 44.52
CA ARG A 669 -5.14 21.29 44.72
C ARG A 669 -3.68 21.64 45.02
N ARG A 670 -3.22 22.59 44.26
CA ARG A 670 -2.42 23.84 44.42
C ARG A 670 -1.22 23.79 43.47
N GLY A 671 -0.99 24.75 42.61
CA GLY A 671 -0.94 26.19 42.76
C GLY A 671 0.51 26.63 42.72
N GLY A 672 0.95 27.38 41.72
CA GLY A 672 2.29 27.95 41.70
C GLY A 672 2.64 28.56 40.34
N ARG A 673 2.45 29.86 40.23
CA ARG A 673 2.97 30.77 39.19
C ARG A 673 4.48 30.93 39.36
N HIS A 674 5.19 31.19 38.25
CA HIS A 674 6.14 32.29 37.99
C HIS A 674 6.85 31.94 36.68
N ALA A 675 6.73 32.69 35.62
CA ALA A 675 7.29 33.99 35.26
C ALA A 675 8.81 33.91 34.93
N ALA A 676 9.04 34.03 33.63
CA ALA A 676 9.91 34.91 32.87
C ALA A 676 11.43 34.89 33.06
N HIS A 677 12.09 34.89 31.95
CA HIS A 677 13.26 35.58 31.44
C HIS A 677 14.44 34.68 31.01
N GLY A 678 14.89 34.99 29.81
CA GLY A 678 16.15 34.61 29.21
C GLY A 678 15.96 34.13 27.77
#